data_564712a09ee65e1da3fd67f0a63a3be4
#
_entry.id   564712a09ee65e1da3fd67f0a63a3be4
#
_cell.length_a   1.000
_cell.length_b   1.000
_cell.length_c   1.000
_cell.angle_alpha   90.00
_cell.angle_beta   90.00
_cell.angle_gamma   90.00
#
_symmetry.space_group_name_H-M   'P 1'
#
loop_
_entity.id
_entity.type
_entity.pdbx_description
1 polymer ?
#
loop_
_entity_poly.entity_id
_entity_poly.type
_entity_poly.pdbx_seq_one_letter_code
_entity_poly.pdbx_strand_id
1 'polypeptide(L)'
;MNARNMGCFVMLILVSLGFARPARAELPIPKAPAWIPVRDDVYLQEVESRVNTKEPLLAAAVLDNVLYVGNEHGVQRLEHDALVSAGGPQGAVNRLKALNGALYAFEDEALWRYNANAWQKLEDGVFTDGCVHLGGVILASPTNLYRIDGDRLTALNDAASDVPILGVASYAETLYVRHASQIGLLRDGKLQYDDVKDWGHLPLGSTTRDIMGFGRQLLLPTDKGLAVLCGMSWRNITGKDGLCYEETTCVAKGLDIQDYWLGTTRGAIRAINGEYQYFGRQRWIPHDKVNAIACGEHVVYVATDGGLGIITYEPYTLQKKAESYERWIEEWGMRRVGFVSSLLWDAGRNEWVRFISDNDGGWAAHLLNGFCFKYAVTKDPKVREQAVEVFRSLRWCEQVSGIPGFPARSVATIGEPSNLAETGSAGLPSEWNPTPDGKWLWKGDTSSDEVDSHIQSTVIFYELAAQGKEREAAREHLRRVVGHIIDHGWYLADVDGKPTRWARWDPEYLQRPYGYEARGLNGLEALAMTEAALALTGDEKFKRAKQQLLDWSYHKEVLRQKLVFPEVTHFDDRLAWLAYHPLLTYERDPQLRSIYRRSLERSWEVKRVENMVWFNYIYGALTGNDMDNERCLKNLREWPLDCRSYTYVNSHRSDLHVPRGYVNYVSDWKCMSARDIGPARWDHDFMQLDGGNGGNSVGDPSGFLDAYWMARYYGMILPPEVTDRRLLTVEKRGRVLGAKPYAGPPRPDVGF
;
A
#
# COMPACT_ATOMS: atom_id res chain seq x y z
N MET A 1 34.08 -16.94 89.83
CA MET A 1 32.95 -16.52 90.71
C MET A 1 32.09 -15.54 89.92
N ASN A 2 30.83 -15.89 89.79
CA ASN A 2 29.65 -15.06 89.54
C ASN A 2 29.58 -14.24 88.27
N ALA A 3 28.52 -14.12 87.59
CA ALA A 3 27.17 -14.68 87.52
C ALA A 3 26.52 -14.07 86.25
N ARG A 4 25.88 -14.87 85.57
CA ARG A 4 24.70 -14.71 84.68
C ARG A 4 24.01 -13.33 84.73
N ASN A 5 23.77 -12.83 83.50
CA ASN A 5 22.50 -12.17 83.18
C ASN A 5 22.06 -12.57 81.75
N MET A 6 20.90 -13.21 81.70
CA MET A 6 20.16 -13.71 80.56
C MET A 6 19.20 -12.59 80.14
N GLY A 7 19.48 -11.98 78.97
CA GLY A 7 18.57 -11.02 78.36
C GLY A 7 17.76 -11.70 77.28
N CYS A 8 16.46 -11.84 77.45
CA CYS A 8 15.49 -12.29 76.48
C CYS A 8 15.43 -11.28 75.33
N PHE A 9 15.87 -11.68 74.12
CA PHE A 9 15.57 -10.95 72.90
C PHE A 9 14.26 -11.50 72.32
N VAL A 10 13.20 -10.71 72.39
CA VAL A 10 11.96 -10.93 71.64
C VAL A 10 12.19 -10.46 70.21
N MET A 11 12.32 -11.41 69.29
CA MET A 11 12.43 -11.12 67.86
C MET A 11 11.04 -10.87 67.27
N LEU A 12 10.68 -9.59 67.09
CA LEU A 12 9.48 -9.18 66.34
C LEU A 12 9.72 -9.52 64.83
N ILE A 13 9.09 -10.58 64.33
CA ILE A 13 8.99 -10.85 62.90
C ILE A 13 7.94 -9.90 62.32
N LEU A 14 8.38 -8.80 61.76
CA LEU A 14 7.57 -7.99 60.85
C LEU A 14 7.38 -8.77 59.55
N VAL A 15 6.25 -9.45 59.41
CA VAL A 15 5.77 -9.96 58.13
C VAL A 15 5.38 -8.73 57.30
N SER A 16 6.29 -8.22 56.48
CA SER A 16 5.96 -7.31 55.43
C SER A 16 5.15 -8.08 54.37
N LEU A 17 3.82 -7.94 54.43
CA LEU A 17 2.96 -8.20 53.30
C LEU A 17 3.37 -7.26 52.17
N GLY A 18 4.34 -7.68 51.40
CA GLY A 18 4.65 -7.06 50.11
C GLY A 18 3.43 -7.25 49.22
N PHE A 19 2.61 -6.20 49.10
CA PHE A 19 1.71 -6.11 47.94
C PHE A 19 2.59 -6.13 46.71
N ALA A 20 2.71 -7.33 46.10
CA ALA A 20 3.24 -7.45 44.75
C ALA A 20 2.42 -6.49 43.90
N ARG A 21 3.01 -5.41 43.42
CA ARG A 21 2.44 -4.63 42.32
C ARG A 21 2.10 -5.65 41.25
N PRO A 22 0.87 -5.65 40.72
CA PRO A 22 0.54 -6.53 39.59
C PRO A 22 1.60 -6.28 38.51
N ALA A 23 2.30 -7.32 38.12
CA ALA A 23 3.23 -7.25 37.02
C ALA A 23 2.50 -6.56 35.87
N ARG A 24 3.10 -5.50 35.32
CA ARG A 24 2.56 -4.81 34.16
C ARG A 24 2.36 -5.87 33.08
N ALA A 25 1.13 -6.10 32.67
CA ALA A 25 0.83 -7.00 31.59
C ALA A 25 1.41 -6.39 30.30
N GLU A 26 2.20 -7.16 29.59
CA GLU A 26 2.85 -6.78 28.34
C GLU A 26 2.85 -8.01 27.46
N LEU A 27 2.59 -7.82 26.14
CA LEU A 27 2.76 -8.92 25.20
C LEU A 27 4.23 -9.38 25.19
N PRO A 28 4.50 -10.69 25.16
CA PRO A 28 5.86 -11.19 25.27
C PRO A 28 6.70 -10.79 24.06
N ILE A 29 7.79 -10.07 24.32
CA ILE A 29 8.78 -9.71 23.29
C ILE A 29 9.86 -10.81 23.25
N PRO A 30 10.22 -11.34 22.07
CA PRO A 30 11.32 -12.30 21.93
C PRO A 30 12.63 -11.77 22.53
N LYS A 31 13.29 -12.57 23.37
CA LYS A 31 14.51 -12.12 24.07
C LYS A 31 15.73 -12.01 23.18
N ALA A 32 15.81 -12.82 22.14
CA ALA A 32 16.91 -12.86 21.19
C ALA A 32 16.34 -13.12 19.78
N PRO A 33 15.72 -12.11 19.16
CA PRO A 33 15.15 -12.28 17.85
C PRO A 33 16.25 -12.46 16.78
N ALA A 34 15.92 -13.19 15.72
CA ALA A 34 16.81 -13.37 14.58
C ALA A 34 16.73 -12.20 13.57
N TRP A 35 15.68 -11.39 13.60
CA TRP A 35 15.58 -10.22 12.71
C TRP A 35 16.58 -9.13 13.11
N ILE A 36 17.03 -8.41 12.09
CA ILE A 36 17.80 -7.18 12.29
C ILE A 36 16.81 -6.01 12.36
N PRO A 37 16.80 -5.23 13.45
CA PRO A 37 16.01 -4.02 13.53
C PRO A 37 16.38 -3.04 12.40
N VAL A 38 15.38 -2.47 11.74
CA VAL A 38 15.59 -1.43 10.73
C VAL A 38 15.16 -0.07 11.29
N ARG A 39 15.89 0.99 10.94
CA ARG A 39 15.53 2.33 11.39
C ARG A 39 14.46 2.93 10.47
N ASP A 40 13.56 3.70 11.06
CA ASP A 40 12.62 4.55 10.32
C ASP A 40 13.35 5.80 9.80
N ASP A 41 14.28 5.58 8.86
CA ASP A 41 15.03 6.66 8.24
C ASP A 41 14.17 7.48 7.26
N VAL A 42 14.56 8.73 7.06
CA VAL A 42 13.93 9.60 6.08
C VAL A 42 14.06 8.99 4.68
N TYR A 43 12.95 8.92 3.97
CA TYR A 43 12.88 8.50 2.59
C TYR A 43 12.04 9.51 1.77
N LEU A 44 12.08 9.39 0.45
CA LEU A 44 11.31 10.24 -0.45
C LEU A 44 9.98 9.56 -0.77
N GLN A 45 8.89 10.19 -0.34
CA GLN A 45 7.52 9.75 -0.59
C GLN A 45 6.97 10.47 -1.79
N GLU A 46 6.36 9.73 -2.70
CA GLU A 46 5.63 10.29 -3.82
C GLU A 46 4.33 10.96 -3.35
N VAL A 47 4.15 12.20 -3.80
CA VAL A 47 2.93 13.00 -3.56
C VAL A 47 2.44 13.51 -4.90
N GLU A 48 1.18 13.21 -5.22
CA GLU A 48 0.57 13.58 -6.48
C GLU A 48 -0.16 14.93 -6.41
N SER A 49 -0.05 15.67 -7.50
CA SER A 49 -0.96 16.77 -7.85
C SER A 49 -1.12 16.84 -9.37
N ARG A 50 -2.07 17.63 -9.86
CA ARG A 50 -2.35 17.70 -11.29
C ARG A 50 -2.95 19.01 -11.71
N VAL A 51 -2.71 19.37 -12.99
CA VAL A 51 -3.38 20.49 -13.68
C VAL A 51 -4.10 19.88 -14.89
N ASN A 52 -5.44 19.87 -14.85
CA ASN A 52 -6.23 19.39 -15.97
C ASN A 52 -6.31 20.46 -17.05
N THR A 53 -6.17 20.06 -18.31
CA THR A 53 -6.33 20.94 -19.48
C THR A 53 -7.37 20.37 -20.44
N LYS A 54 -7.95 21.25 -21.27
CA LYS A 54 -8.87 20.81 -22.34
C LYS A 54 -8.10 20.26 -23.54
N GLU A 55 -6.88 20.73 -23.74
CA GLU A 55 -6.03 20.41 -24.88
C GLU A 55 -4.84 19.60 -24.42
N PRO A 56 -4.31 18.71 -25.29
CA PRO A 56 -3.12 17.94 -25.04
C PRO A 56 -1.91 18.83 -24.72
N LEU A 57 -1.10 18.43 -23.77
CA LEU A 57 0.25 18.94 -23.60
C LEU A 57 1.20 18.05 -24.38
N LEU A 58 1.90 18.61 -25.36
CA LEU A 58 2.69 17.87 -26.36
C LEU A 58 4.17 17.74 -25.95
N ALA A 59 4.68 18.73 -25.23
CA ALA A 59 6.08 18.84 -24.84
C ALA A 59 6.23 19.34 -23.41
N ALA A 60 7.37 19.01 -22.78
CA ALA A 60 7.72 19.50 -21.45
C ALA A 60 9.25 19.65 -21.33
N ALA A 61 9.70 20.70 -20.68
CA ALA A 61 11.09 20.90 -20.29
C ALA A 61 11.18 21.77 -19.03
N VAL A 62 12.20 21.53 -18.22
CA VAL A 62 12.51 22.36 -17.04
C VAL A 62 13.75 23.21 -17.33
N LEU A 63 13.63 24.50 -17.17
CA LEU A 63 14.75 25.44 -17.22
C LEU A 63 14.75 26.28 -15.93
N ASP A 64 15.86 26.34 -15.20
CA ASP A 64 16.03 27.10 -13.96
C ASP A 64 14.92 26.80 -12.93
N ASN A 65 14.58 25.52 -12.74
CA ASN A 65 13.52 25.02 -11.88
C ASN A 65 12.09 25.49 -12.26
N VAL A 66 11.90 26.07 -13.43
CA VAL A 66 10.57 26.42 -13.97
C VAL A 66 10.18 25.41 -15.05
N LEU A 67 8.99 24.84 -14.93
CA LEU A 67 8.42 23.98 -15.96
C LEU A 67 7.85 24.83 -17.10
N TYR A 68 8.22 24.45 -18.32
CA TYR A 68 7.60 24.91 -19.56
C TYR A 68 6.95 23.71 -20.26
N VAL A 69 5.76 23.92 -20.80
CA VAL A 69 5.01 22.93 -21.58
C VAL A 69 4.62 23.50 -22.93
N GLY A 70 4.67 22.65 -23.96
CA GLY A 70 4.20 22.98 -25.32
C GLY A 70 2.82 22.39 -25.57
N ASN A 71 1.98 23.11 -26.28
CA ASN A 71 0.68 22.66 -26.80
C ASN A 71 0.44 23.17 -28.22
N GLU A 72 -0.78 23.05 -28.76
CA GLU A 72 -1.14 23.49 -30.10
C GLU A 72 -1.12 25.03 -30.28
N HIS A 73 -1.01 25.80 -29.21
CA HIS A 73 -1.08 27.27 -29.20
C HIS A 73 0.19 27.95 -28.68
N GLY A 74 1.29 27.22 -28.53
CA GLY A 74 2.57 27.78 -28.12
C GLY A 74 3.11 27.18 -26.83
N VAL A 75 3.77 28.03 -26.02
CA VAL A 75 4.43 27.62 -24.80
C VAL A 75 3.74 28.23 -23.59
N GLN A 76 3.51 27.40 -22.58
CA GLN A 76 3.02 27.81 -21.26
C GLN A 76 4.07 27.47 -20.20
N ARG A 77 4.02 28.13 -19.06
CA ARG A 77 4.82 27.80 -17.87
C ARG A 77 3.92 27.52 -16.66
N LEU A 78 4.38 26.69 -15.78
CA LEU A 78 3.69 26.42 -14.53
C LEU A 78 3.98 27.53 -13.52
N GLU A 79 2.93 28.23 -13.09
CA GLU A 79 2.95 29.20 -11.98
C GLU A 79 1.99 28.72 -10.90
N HIS A 80 2.50 28.37 -9.73
CA HIS A 80 1.75 27.73 -8.65
C HIS A 80 1.02 26.48 -9.18
N ASP A 81 -0.31 26.51 -9.24
CA ASP A 81 -1.15 25.39 -9.67
C ASP A 81 -1.82 25.62 -11.04
N ALA A 82 -1.30 26.55 -11.86
CA ALA A 82 -1.89 26.91 -13.14
C ALA A 82 -0.85 27.04 -14.25
N LEU A 83 -1.24 26.69 -15.47
CA LEU A 83 -0.46 26.92 -16.66
C LEU A 83 -0.81 28.31 -17.24
N VAL A 84 0.19 29.17 -17.38
CA VAL A 84 0.08 30.52 -17.92
C VAL A 84 0.93 30.68 -19.16
N SER A 85 0.56 31.54 -20.10
CA SER A 85 1.33 31.79 -21.32
C SER A 85 2.77 32.23 -20.96
N ALA A 86 3.75 31.62 -21.61
CA ALA A 86 5.16 32.01 -21.52
C ALA A 86 5.59 33.00 -22.63
N GLY A 87 4.68 33.37 -23.54
CA GLY A 87 5.00 34.12 -24.74
C GLY A 87 5.74 33.27 -25.79
N GLY A 88 6.32 33.90 -26.80
CA GLY A 88 7.12 33.25 -27.84
C GLY A 88 6.31 32.63 -28.95
N PRO A 89 6.51 31.34 -29.27
CA PRO A 89 5.79 30.62 -30.33
C PRO A 89 4.26 30.74 -30.18
N GLN A 90 3.55 30.83 -31.29
CA GLN A 90 2.08 30.93 -31.32
C GLN A 90 1.41 29.76 -32.02
N GLY A 91 2.22 28.88 -32.64
CA GLY A 91 1.79 27.64 -33.29
C GLY A 91 2.04 26.41 -32.41
N ALA A 92 1.78 25.24 -32.96
CA ALA A 92 1.96 23.98 -32.23
C ALA A 92 3.43 23.74 -31.88
N VAL A 93 3.71 23.55 -30.60
CA VAL A 93 5.04 23.24 -30.07
C VAL A 93 5.09 21.78 -29.65
N ASN A 94 5.63 20.96 -30.54
CA ASN A 94 5.65 19.51 -30.39
C ASN A 94 6.84 18.99 -29.58
N ARG A 95 7.90 19.83 -29.40
CA ARG A 95 9.07 19.49 -28.60
C ARG A 95 9.64 20.71 -27.89
N LEU A 96 10.10 20.49 -26.67
CA LEU A 96 10.85 21.45 -25.87
C LEU A 96 12.11 20.80 -25.35
N LYS A 97 13.24 21.50 -25.42
CA LYS A 97 14.53 21.03 -24.89
C LYS A 97 15.24 22.14 -24.14
N ALA A 98 15.62 21.87 -22.91
CA ALA A 98 16.54 22.71 -22.16
C ALA A 98 17.98 22.25 -22.45
N LEU A 99 18.75 23.05 -23.17
CA LEU A 99 20.10 22.73 -23.64
C LEU A 99 21.05 23.89 -23.31
N ASN A 100 22.13 23.62 -22.57
CA ASN A 100 23.15 24.59 -22.21
C ASN A 100 22.59 25.92 -21.64
N GLY A 101 21.59 25.83 -20.74
CA GLY A 101 21.03 27.01 -20.05
C GLY A 101 20.04 27.83 -20.91
N ALA A 102 19.59 27.32 -22.05
CA ALA A 102 18.54 27.92 -22.85
C ALA A 102 17.44 26.91 -23.16
N LEU A 103 16.20 27.39 -23.35
CA LEU A 103 15.09 26.55 -23.79
C LEU A 103 14.91 26.70 -25.31
N TYR A 104 14.84 25.58 -26.00
CA TYR A 104 14.56 25.52 -27.43
C TYR A 104 13.14 24.98 -27.64
N ALA A 105 12.32 25.71 -28.38
CA ALA A 105 10.98 25.29 -28.77
C ALA A 105 10.94 25.01 -30.28
N PHE A 106 10.47 23.79 -30.59
CA PHE A 106 10.33 23.29 -31.95
C PHE A 106 8.85 23.42 -32.33
N GLU A 107 8.56 24.53 -33.03
CA GLU A 107 7.26 24.81 -33.64
C GLU A 107 7.21 24.18 -35.02
N ASP A 108 6.03 23.97 -35.58
CA ASP A 108 5.86 23.26 -36.88
C ASP A 108 6.69 23.85 -38.02
N GLU A 109 6.83 25.17 -38.08
CA GLU A 109 7.53 25.87 -39.18
C GLU A 109 8.63 26.83 -38.66
N ALA A 110 9.04 26.72 -37.39
CA ALA A 110 10.07 27.60 -36.83
C ALA A 110 10.78 27.00 -35.61
N LEU A 111 12.03 27.38 -35.45
CA LEU A 111 12.82 27.11 -34.26
C LEU A 111 12.95 28.39 -33.41
N TRP A 112 12.62 28.26 -32.16
CA TRP A 112 12.73 29.35 -31.18
C TRP A 112 13.72 29.02 -30.06
N ARG A 113 14.34 30.06 -29.51
CA ARG A 113 15.17 29.98 -28.33
C ARG A 113 14.71 30.97 -27.27
N TYR A 114 14.54 30.50 -26.06
CA TYR A 114 14.33 31.36 -24.88
C TYR A 114 15.62 31.41 -24.08
N ASN A 115 16.14 32.62 -23.91
CA ASN A 115 17.33 32.91 -23.14
C ASN A 115 17.23 34.31 -22.56
N ALA A 116 17.87 34.55 -21.39
CA ALA A 116 17.83 35.85 -20.71
C ALA A 116 16.41 36.46 -20.60
N ASN A 117 15.41 35.66 -20.31
CA ASN A 117 13.99 36.02 -20.18
C ASN A 117 13.32 36.55 -21.47
N ALA A 118 13.84 36.24 -22.63
CA ALA A 118 13.29 36.66 -23.92
C ALA A 118 13.25 35.49 -24.92
N TRP A 119 12.19 35.45 -25.73
CA TRP A 119 12.08 34.56 -26.88
C TRP A 119 12.69 35.20 -28.13
N GLN A 120 13.46 34.42 -28.83
CA GLN A 120 14.02 34.77 -30.14
C GLN A 120 13.71 33.68 -31.14
N LYS A 121 13.15 34.03 -32.27
CA LYS A 121 13.05 33.14 -33.44
C LYS A 121 14.45 33.00 -34.05
N LEU A 122 14.95 31.77 -34.12
CA LEU A 122 16.29 31.51 -34.66
C LEU A 122 16.29 31.23 -36.17
N GLU A 123 15.30 30.45 -36.61
CA GLU A 123 15.27 29.99 -38.02
C GLU A 123 13.84 29.66 -38.42
N ASP A 124 13.50 29.87 -39.68
CA ASP A 124 12.29 29.37 -40.31
C ASP A 124 12.54 27.95 -40.83
N GLY A 125 11.56 27.06 -40.75
CA GLY A 125 11.63 25.70 -41.20
C GLY A 125 11.41 24.65 -40.11
N VAL A 126 11.29 23.40 -40.53
CA VAL A 126 11.00 22.28 -39.63
C VAL A 126 12.27 21.81 -38.93
N PHE A 127 12.26 21.83 -37.62
CA PHE A 127 13.27 21.20 -36.78
C PHE A 127 12.60 20.12 -35.93
N THR A 128 13.29 19.00 -35.70
CA THR A 128 12.71 17.80 -35.09
C THR A 128 13.18 17.56 -33.69
N ASP A 129 14.43 17.87 -33.34
CA ASP A 129 15.01 17.59 -32.02
C ASP A 129 16.33 18.35 -31.79
N GLY A 130 16.88 18.24 -30.57
CA GLY A 130 18.18 18.77 -30.23
C GLY A 130 18.81 18.08 -29.03
N CYS A 131 20.14 18.10 -28.97
CA CYS A 131 20.91 17.56 -27.85
C CYS A 131 22.18 18.39 -27.60
N VAL A 132 22.84 18.13 -26.47
CA VAL A 132 24.20 18.62 -26.19
C VAL A 132 25.20 17.55 -26.60
N HIS A 133 26.20 17.92 -27.43
CA HIS A 133 27.28 17.04 -27.86
C HIS A 133 28.62 17.77 -27.76
N LEU A 134 29.57 17.19 -27.01
CA LEU A 134 30.90 17.76 -26.74
C LEU A 134 30.83 19.23 -26.36
N GLY A 135 29.90 19.58 -25.46
CA GLY A 135 29.68 20.94 -24.97
C GLY A 135 28.95 21.89 -25.91
N GLY A 136 28.71 21.53 -27.16
CA GLY A 136 27.92 22.30 -28.13
C GLY A 136 26.47 21.84 -28.24
N VAL A 137 25.57 22.75 -28.60
CA VAL A 137 24.17 22.40 -28.92
C VAL A 137 24.09 21.96 -30.35
N ILE A 138 23.50 20.79 -30.56
CA ILE A 138 23.20 20.20 -31.88
C ILE A 138 21.68 20.21 -32.04
N LEU A 139 21.23 20.65 -33.21
CA LEU A 139 19.83 20.71 -33.61
C LEU A 139 19.65 19.85 -34.88
N ALA A 140 18.52 19.18 -34.99
CA ALA A 140 18.17 18.34 -36.12
C ALA A 140 16.99 18.92 -36.88
N SER A 141 17.11 18.98 -38.22
CA SER A 141 15.99 19.08 -39.16
C SER A 141 15.69 17.69 -39.77
N PRO A 142 14.65 17.51 -40.53
CA PRO A 142 14.40 16.22 -41.21
C PRO A 142 15.57 15.74 -42.09
N THR A 143 16.44 16.62 -42.57
CA THR A 143 17.50 16.28 -43.50
C THR A 143 18.93 16.50 -42.97
N ASN A 144 19.10 17.40 -42.02
CA ASN A 144 20.42 17.80 -41.57
C ASN A 144 20.55 17.91 -40.05
N LEU A 145 21.79 17.75 -39.61
CA LEU A 145 22.20 18.11 -38.24
C LEU A 145 22.97 19.43 -38.30
N TYR A 146 22.72 20.30 -37.36
CA TYR A 146 23.37 21.61 -37.24
C TYR A 146 23.99 21.78 -35.89
N ARG A 147 25.19 22.39 -35.86
CA ARG A 147 25.75 22.98 -34.65
C ARG A 147 25.37 24.46 -34.60
N ILE A 148 24.91 24.92 -33.46
CA ILE A 148 24.63 26.32 -33.22
C ILE A 148 25.85 27.01 -32.56
N ASP A 149 26.33 28.09 -33.18
CA ASP A 149 27.37 28.97 -32.64
C ASP A 149 26.81 30.39 -32.62
N GLY A 150 26.42 30.84 -31.40
CA GLY A 150 25.63 32.07 -31.22
C GLY A 150 24.21 31.86 -31.82
N ASP A 151 23.94 32.62 -32.90
CA ASP A 151 22.69 32.51 -33.66
C ASP A 151 22.87 31.83 -35.02
N ARG A 152 24.06 31.36 -35.33
CA ARG A 152 24.39 30.79 -36.64
C ARG A 152 24.30 29.26 -36.57
N LEU A 153 23.56 28.70 -37.50
CA LEU A 153 23.49 27.26 -37.75
C LEU A 153 24.52 26.83 -38.79
N THR A 154 25.34 25.82 -38.45
CA THR A 154 26.34 25.23 -39.34
C THR A 154 26.06 23.76 -39.52
N ALA A 155 25.83 23.31 -40.74
CA ALA A 155 25.55 21.91 -41.04
C ALA A 155 26.76 21.01 -40.68
N LEU A 156 26.48 19.83 -40.14
CA LEU A 156 27.47 18.83 -39.75
C LEU A 156 27.59 17.67 -40.69
N ASN A 157 26.52 17.34 -41.46
CA ASN A 157 26.54 16.30 -42.46
C ASN A 157 26.79 16.88 -43.86
N ASP A 158 27.64 16.19 -44.64
CA ASP A 158 28.08 16.61 -45.98
C ASP A 158 26.94 16.56 -47.01
N ALA A 159 25.99 15.62 -46.82
CA ALA A 159 24.83 15.43 -47.69
C ALA A 159 23.56 15.34 -46.85
N ALA A 160 22.45 15.84 -47.41
CA ALA A 160 21.13 15.69 -46.79
C ALA A 160 20.77 14.22 -46.59
N SER A 161 20.09 13.91 -45.51
CA SER A 161 19.57 12.56 -45.23
C SER A 161 18.40 12.24 -46.20
N ASP A 162 18.45 11.09 -46.81
CA ASP A 162 17.37 10.58 -47.68
C ASP A 162 16.16 10.09 -46.82
N VAL A 163 16.36 9.82 -45.54
CA VAL A 163 15.32 9.38 -44.61
C VAL A 163 15.15 10.44 -43.54
N PRO A 164 13.93 10.86 -43.20
CA PRO A 164 13.69 11.91 -42.23
C PRO A 164 14.33 11.62 -40.87
N ILE A 165 15.16 12.53 -40.38
CA ILE A 165 15.72 12.54 -39.03
C ILE A 165 14.61 13.01 -38.09
N LEU A 166 14.24 12.17 -37.15
CA LEU A 166 13.17 12.44 -36.19
C LEU A 166 13.69 12.69 -34.75
N GLY A 167 14.99 12.50 -34.53
CA GLY A 167 15.60 12.74 -33.21
C GLY A 167 17.10 12.60 -33.27
N VAL A 168 17.79 13.21 -32.29
CA VAL A 168 19.24 13.19 -32.17
C VAL A 168 19.66 13.04 -30.71
N ALA A 169 20.69 12.22 -30.46
CA ALA A 169 21.27 12.05 -29.14
C ALA A 169 22.78 11.91 -29.23
N SER A 170 23.48 12.38 -28.19
CA SER A 170 24.90 12.13 -27.97
C SER A 170 25.09 10.92 -27.07
N TYR A 171 25.86 9.93 -27.53
CA TYR A 171 26.21 8.74 -26.76
C TYR A 171 27.64 8.31 -27.11
N ALA A 172 28.47 8.06 -26.10
CA ALA A 172 29.87 7.66 -26.27
C ALA A 172 30.64 8.55 -27.27
N GLU A 173 30.52 9.87 -27.11
CA GLU A 173 31.13 10.89 -27.97
C GLU A 173 30.78 10.81 -29.47
N THR A 174 29.67 10.13 -29.77
CA THR A 174 29.13 9.99 -31.14
C THR A 174 27.72 10.54 -31.17
N LEU A 175 27.36 11.20 -32.28
CA LEU A 175 25.98 11.63 -32.56
C LEU A 175 25.22 10.49 -33.22
N TYR A 176 24.12 10.07 -32.58
CA TYR A 176 23.17 9.13 -33.14
C TYR A 176 21.93 9.85 -33.62
N VAL A 177 21.40 9.43 -34.74
CA VAL A 177 20.14 9.93 -35.29
C VAL A 177 19.09 8.85 -35.30
N ARG A 178 17.87 9.25 -34.98
CA ARG A 178 16.69 8.39 -34.98
C ARG A 178 15.84 8.66 -36.20
N HIS A 179 15.47 7.61 -36.89
CA HIS A 179 14.46 7.58 -37.96
C HIS A 179 13.26 6.76 -37.49
N ALA A 180 12.22 6.65 -38.29
CA ALA A 180 10.99 5.95 -37.91
C ALA A 180 11.22 4.48 -37.49
N SER A 181 12.08 3.74 -38.22
CA SER A 181 12.32 2.31 -37.99
C SER A 181 13.79 1.91 -37.96
N GLN A 182 14.70 2.87 -37.97
CA GLN A 182 16.14 2.63 -37.91
C GLN A 182 16.87 3.74 -37.15
N ILE A 183 18.11 3.50 -36.80
CA ILE A 183 19.02 4.50 -36.28
C ILE A 183 20.26 4.58 -37.15
N GLY A 184 20.90 5.75 -37.16
CA GLY A 184 22.18 5.97 -37.78
C GLY A 184 23.13 6.70 -36.84
N LEU A 185 24.36 6.85 -37.24
CA LEU A 185 25.36 7.65 -36.54
C LEU A 185 26.11 8.57 -37.52
N LEU A 186 26.53 9.74 -37.01
CA LEU A 186 27.32 10.67 -37.78
C LEU A 186 28.81 10.37 -37.53
N ARG A 187 29.56 10.09 -38.61
CA ARG A 187 31.01 9.92 -38.59
C ARG A 187 31.62 10.59 -39.81
N ASP A 188 32.62 11.43 -39.59
CA ASP A 188 33.36 12.15 -40.65
C ASP A 188 32.41 12.86 -41.66
N GLY A 189 31.39 13.56 -41.15
CA GLY A 189 30.40 14.28 -41.95
C GLY A 189 29.37 13.41 -42.68
N LYS A 190 29.39 12.09 -42.47
CA LYS A 190 28.48 11.15 -43.16
C LYS A 190 27.58 10.40 -42.18
N LEU A 191 26.32 10.24 -42.54
CA LEU A 191 25.38 9.37 -41.80
C LEU A 191 25.64 7.92 -42.21
N GLN A 192 25.94 7.08 -41.22
CA GLN A 192 26.23 5.65 -41.40
C GLN A 192 25.16 4.83 -40.69
N TYR A 193 24.71 3.75 -41.33
CA TYR A 193 23.65 2.88 -40.84
C TYR A 193 24.11 1.44 -40.62
N ASP A 194 25.15 0.99 -41.32
CA ASP A 194 25.58 -0.41 -41.36
C ASP A 194 26.26 -0.85 -40.06
N ASP A 195 27.04 0.04 -39.46
CA ASP A 195 27.72 -0.23 -38.16
C ASP A 195 26.74 -0.49 -37.00
N VAL A 196 25.49 -0.11 -37.16
CA VAL A 196 24.44 -0.35 -36.18
C VAL A 196 23.74 -1.68 -36.39
N LYS A 197 23.71 -2.18 -37.64
CA LYS A 197 23.11 -3.48 -37.98
C LYS A 197 23.92 -4.67 -37.48
N ASP A 198 25.23 -4.55 -37.44
CA ASP A 198 26.13 -5.67 -37.08
C ASP A 198 26.12 -6.01 -35.60
N TRP A 199 25.58 -5.17 -34.73
CA TRP A 199 25.66 -5.32 -33.27
C TRP A 199 24.32 -5.65 -32.60
N GLY A 200 23.29 -5.89 -33.36
CA GLY A 200 21.96 -6.22 -32.90
C GLY A 200 20.86 -5.39 -33.55
N HIS A 201 19.63 -5.63 -33.15
CA HIS A 201 18.48 -5.10 -33.86
C HIS A 201 17.48 -4.44 -32.91
N LEU A 202 16.86 -3.36 -33.39
CA LEU A 202 15.59 -2.91 -32.87
C LEU A 202 14.57 -4.06 -32.96
N PRO A 203 13.54 -4.11 -32.09
CA PRO A 203 12.48 -5.10 -32.20
C PRO A 203 11.90 -5.13 -33.60
N LEU A 204 11.77 -6.32 -34.21
CA LEU A 204 11.32 -6.48 -35.57
C LEU A 204 10.00 -5.78 -35.85
N GLY A 205 9.96 -4.91 -36.86
CA GLY A 205 8.79 -4.12 -37.21
C GLY A 205 8.40 -3.08 -36.16
N SER A 206 9.32 -2.67 -35.28
CA SER A 206 9.06 -1.59 -34.31
C SER A 206 9.17 -0.21 -34.97
N THR A 207 8.43 0.74 -34.40
CA THR A 207 8.53 2.17 -34.68
C THR A 207 9.21 2.86 -33.52
N THR A 208 10.31 3.56 -33.75
CA THR A 208 11.01 4.33 -32.74
C THR A 208 10.19 5.58 -32.36
N ARG A 209 10.22 5.98 -31.12
CA ARG A 209 9.44 7.14 -30.62
C ARG A 209 10.30 8.27 -30.12
N ASP A 210 11.40 7.96 -29.43
CA ASP A 210 12.32 8.95 -28.86
C ASP A 210 13.74 8.36 -28.82
N ILE A 211 14.75 9.19 -28.44
CA ILE A 211 16.13 8.78 -28.29
C ILE A 211 16.84 9.59 -27.21
N MET A 212 17.60 8.94 -26.32
CA MET A 212 18.35 9.60 -25.28
C MET A 212 19.63 8.84 -24.90
N GLY A 213 20.75 9.54 -24.83
CA GLY A 213 21.95 9.03 -24.17
C GLY A 213 21.81 9.11 -22.65
N PHE A 214 22.05 8.00 -21.95
CA PHE A 214 21.93 7.91 -20.50
C PHE A 214 23.07 7.06 -19.93
N GLY A 215 24.05 7.71 -19.33
CA GLY A 215 25.23 7.05 -18.79
C GLY A 215 25.96 6.22 -19.85
N ARG A 216 26.04 4.90 -19.66
CA ARG A 216 26.65 3.96 -20.62
C ARG A 216 25.64 3.35 -21.59
N GLN A 217 24.48 3.97 -21.75
CA GLN A 217 23.39 3.42 -22.55
C GLN A 217 22.85 4.48 -23.53
N LEU A 218 22.41 4.03 -24.69
CA LEU A 218 21.53 4.76 -25.58
C LEU A 218 20.14 4.13 -25.47
N LEU A 219 19.15 4.91 -25.06
CA LEU A 219 17.78 4.49 -24.84
C LEU A 219 16.90 4.91 -26.02
N LEU A 220 16.16 3.97 -26.59
CA LEU A 220 15.22 4.18 -27.68
C LEU A 220 13.85 3.62 -27.32
N PRO A 221 12.94 4.45 -26.83
CA PRO A 221 11.52 4.10 -26.78
C PRO A 221 10.98 3.65 -28.14
N THR A 222 10.24 2.54 -28.13
CA THR A 222 9.57 2.00 -29.32
C THR A 222 8.12 1.62 -28.99
N ASP A 223 7.34 1.30 -30.02
CA ASP A 223 6.00 0.74 -29.84
C ASP A 223 6.00 -0.74 -29.41
N LYS A 224 7.18 -1.34 -29.15
CA LYS A 224 7.37 -2.74 -28.72
C LYS A 224 8.36 -2.86 -27.56
N GLY A 225 8.40 -1.90 -26.68
CA GLY A 225 9.28 -1.84 -25.54
C GLY A 225 10.40 -0.82 -25.68
N LEU A 226 11.43 -0.95 -24.85
CA LEU A 226 12.59 -0.08 -24.82
C LEU A 226 13.79 -0.82 -25.42
N ALA A 227 14.30 -0.34 -26.56
CA ALA A 227 15.56 -0.80 -27.08
C ALA A 227 16.72 -0.06 -26.40
N VAL A 228 17.74 -0.80 -25.98
CA VAL A 228 18.89 -0.28 -25.23
C VAL A 228 20.18 -0.73 -25.90
N LEU A 229 21.00 0.23 -26.34
CA LEU A 229 22.38 -0.04 -26.74
C LEU A 229 23.31 0.22 -25.57
N CYS A 230 24.13 -0.78 -25.22
CA CYS A 230 25.18 -0.65 -24.21
C CYS A 230 26.50 -1.18 -24.79
N GLY A 231 27.44 -0.26 -25.05
CA GLY A 231 28.65 -0.57 -25.80
C GLY A 231 28.32 -1.05 -27.22
N MET A 232 28.54 -2.34 -27.48
CA MET A 232 28.28 -2.97 -28.78
C MET A 232 27.05 -3.90 -28.74
N SER A 233 26.34 -3.96 -27.62
CA SER A 233 25.24 -4.91 -27.40
C SER A 233 23.90 -4.21 -27.33
N TRP A 234 22.97 -4.68 -28.14
CA TRP A 234 21.56 -4.31 -28.07
C TRP A 234 20.79 -5.29 -27.19
N ARG A 235 19.86 -4.79 -26.42
CA ARG A 235 18.83 -5.59 -25.77
C ARG A 235 17.49 -4.86 -25.84
N ASN A 236 16.41 -5.62 -25.86
CA ASN A 236 15.07 -5.10 -25.80
C ASN A 236 14.47 -5.41 -24.44
N ILE A 237 13.98 -4.39 -23.78
CA ILE A 237 13.29 -4.48 -22.49
C ILE A 237 11.79 -4.51 -22.77
N THR A 238 11.14 -5.53 -22.28
CA THR A 238 9.73 -5.84 -22.53
C THR A 238 9.00 -6.22 -21.24
N GLY A 239 7.76 -6.64 -21.36
CA GLY A 239 6.99 -7.18 -20.22
C GLY A 239 7.66 -8.37 -19.52
N LYS A 240 8.52 -9.14 -20.21
CA LYS A 240 9.32 -10.23 -19.62
C LYS A 240 10.39 -9.73 -18.63
N ASP A 241 10.84 -8.51 -18.85
CA ASP A 241 11.83 -7.85 -17.98
C ASP A 241 11.16 -7.02 -16.88
N GLY A 242 9.83 -6.99 -16.82
CA GLY A 242 9.04 -6.23 -15.88
C GLY A 242 8.59 -4.85 -16.35
N LEU A 243 8.78 -4.52 -17.65
CA LEU A 243 8.27 -3.27 -18.21
C LEU A 243 6.73 -3.28 -18.17
N CYS A 244 6.13 -2.30 -17.49
CA CYS A 244 4.69 -2.30 -17.25
C CYS A 244 3.87 -2.14 -18.53
N TYR A 245 4.36 -1.39 -19.52
CA TYR A 245 3.77 -1.24 -20.85
C TYR A 245 4.85 -1.15 -21.91
N GLU A 246 4.63 -1.77 -23.07
CA GLU A 246 5.61 -1.84 -24.14
C GLU A 246 5.48 -0.71 -25.17
N GLU A 247 4.28 -0.11 -25.33
CA GLU A 247 4.10 1.05 -26.21
C GLU A 247 4.66 2.32 -25.56
N THR A 248 6.00 2.47 -25.59
CA THR A 248 6.68 3.63 -25.03
C THR A 248 6.63 4.81 -25.99
N THR A 249 6.49 6.05 -25.47
CA THR A 249 6.30 7.27 -26.26
C THR A 249 7.48 8.24 -26.17
N CYS A 250 8.09 8.36 -25.00
CA CYS A 250 9.20 9.29 -24.75
C CYS A 250 10.11 8.77 -23.63
N VAL A 251 11.28 9.39 -23.50
CA VAL A 251 12.24 9.11 -22.42
C VAL A 251 12.81 10.40 -21.87
N ALA A 252 12.98 10.47 -20.54
CA ALA A 252 13.60 11.59 -19.84
C ALA A 252 14.59 11.11 -18.77
N LYS A 253 15.64 11.91 -18.51
CA LYS A 253 16.48 11.69 -17.32
C LYS A 253 15.61 11.85 -16.08
N GLY A 254 15.87 11.03 -15.08
CA GLY A 254 15.17 11.10 -13.80
C GLY A 254 15.78 12.11 -12.83
N LEU A 255 15.45 11.92 -11.56
CA LEU A 255 15.92 12.79 -10.46
C LEU A 255 17.35 12.49 -10.04
N ASP A 256 17.81 11.29 -10.32
CA ASP A 256 19.15 10.79 -10.01
C ASP A 256 19.88 10.34 -11.29
N ILE A 257 21.19 10.16 -11.20
CA ILE A 257 22.02 9.62 -12.28
C ILE A 257 21.69 8.14 -12.59
N GLN A 258 20.94 7.47 -11.75
CA GLN A 258 20.59 6.06 -11.86
C GLN A 258 19.15 5.82 -12.31
N ASP A 259 18.34 6.86 -12.41
CA ASP A 259 16.96 6.72 -12.85
C ASP A 259 16.66 7.48 -14.14
N TYR A 260 15.77 6.89 -14.93
CA TYR A 260 15.15 7.53 -16.07
C TYR A 260 13.65 7.21 -16.10
N TRP A 261 12.91 8.04 -16.81
CA TRP A 261 11.48 7.91 -16.96
C TRP A 261 11.10 7.61 -18.39
N LEU A 262 10.09 6.77 -18.56
CA LEU A 262 9.48 6.46 -19.84
C LEU A 262 8.02 6.94 -19.83
N GLY A 263 7.61 7.65 -20.85
CA GLY A 263 6.20 7.81 -21.17
C GLY A 263 5.71 6.60 -21.95
N THR A 264 4.43 6.26 -21.76
CA THR A 264 3.76 5.21 -22.52
C THR A 264 2.37 5.67 -22.97
N THR A 265 1.66 4.85 -23.74
CA THR A 265 0.26 5.10 -24.08
C THR A 265 -0.69 4.86 -22.90
N ARG A 266 -0.18 4.36 -21.77
CA ARG A 266 -0.97 4.00 -20.57
C ARG A 266 -0.36 4.41 -19.23
N GLY A 267 0.44 5.45 -19.21
CA GLY A 267 1.04 5.97 -17.99
C GLY A 267 2.54 6.22 -18.12
N ALA A 268 3.16 6.64 -17.01
CA ALA A 268 4.58 6.84 -16.92
C ALA A 268 5.24 5.69 -16.14
N ILE A 269 6.49 5.40 -16.47
CA ILE A 269 7.29 4.36 -15.82
C ILE A 269 8.60 4.99 -15.38
N ARG A 270 8.95 4.83 -14.10
CA ARG A 270 10.28 5.12 -13.58
C ARG A 270 11.12 3.86 -13.61
N ALA A 271 12.26 3.88 -14.27
CA ALA A 271 13.26 2.83 -14.22
C ALA A 271 14.36 3.24 -13.25
N ILE A 272 14.55 2.49 -12.19
CA ILE A 272 15.57 2.74 -11.16
C ILE A 272 16.15 1.42 -10.66
N ASN A 273 17.48 1.31 -10.61
CA ASN A 273 18.17 0.13 -10.09
C ASN A 273 17.73 -1.21 -10.72
N GLY A 274 17.28 -1.20 -11.98
CA GLY A 274 16.77 -2.38 -12.68
C GLY A 274 15.33 -2.75 -12.34
N GLU A 275 14.63 -1.96 -11.54
CA GLU A 275 13.20 -2.09 -11.26
C GLU A 275 12.41 -1.05 -12.08
N TYR A 276 11.17 -1.41 -12.42
CA TYR A 276 10.23 -0.53 -13.11
C TYR A 276 9.05 -0.22 -12.19
N GLN A 277 8.86 1.08 -11.92
CA GLN A 277 7.79 1.61 -11.07
C GLN A 277 6.74 2.28 -11.95
N TYR A 278 5.49 1.85 -11.85
CA TYR A 278 4.41 2.34 -12.69
C TYR A 278 3.63 3.48 -12.02
N PHE A 279 3.37 4.53 -12.80
CA PHE A 279 2.60 5.72 -12.41
C PHE A 279 1.44 5.90 -13.39
N GLY A 280 0.33 5.24 -13.08
CA GLY A 280 -0.84 5.18 -13.95
C GLY A 280 -1.82 6.33 -13.77
N ARG A 281 -2.76 6.42 -14.70
CA ARG A 281 -3.90 7.32 -14.71
C ARG A 281 -4.67 7.31 -13.39
N GLN A 282 -5.42 8.33 -13.16
CA GLN A 282 -6.31 8.61 -12.01
C GLN A 282 -5.58 8.87 -10.69
N ARG A 283 -4.58 8.09 -10.30
CA ARG A 283 -3.78 8.43 -9.12
C ARG A 283 -2.74 9.50 -9.44
N TRP A 284 -1.93 9.30 -10.48
CA TRP A 284 -0.71 10.06 -10.71
C TRP A 284 -0.82 11.10 -11.83
N ILE A 285 -1.59 10.81 -12.87
CA ILE A 285 -1.67 11.62 -14.09
C ILE A 285 -3.12 11.79 -14.55
N PRO A 286 -3.44 12.89 -15.24
CA PRO A 286 -4.83 13.16 -15.65
C PRO A 286 -5.30 12.32 -16.84
N HIS A 287 -4.37 11.79 -17.67
CA HIS A 287 -4.70 10.99 -18.84
C HIS A 287 -3.66 9.89 -19.09
N ASP A 288 -4.07 8.76 -19.69
CA ASP A 288 -3.20 7.60 -19.89
C ASP A 288 -2.03 7.87 -20.85
N LYS A 289 -2.29 8.58 -21.95
CA LYS A 289 -1.26 8.81 -22.96
C LYS A 289 -0.32 9.92 -22.51
N VAL A 290 0.94 9.54 -22.31
CA VAL A 290 2.03 10.43 -21.98
C VAL A 290 2.73 10.89 -23.23
N ASN A 291 2.87 12.20 -23.42
CA ASN A 291 3.52 12.81 -24.58
C ASN A 291 4.96 13.25 -24.28
N ALA A 292 5.19 13.77 -23.07
CA ALA A 292 6.52 14.21 -22.63
C ALA A 292 6.66 14.12 -21.11
N ILE A 293 7.90 13.98 -20.67
CA ILE A 293 8.27 13.99 -19.24
C ILE A 293 9.44 14.96 -19.05
N ALA A 294 9.38 15.75 -17.96
CA ALA A 294 10.47 16.59 -17.52
C ALA A 294 10.68 16.49 -16.02
N CYS A 295 11.91 16.50 -15.57
CA CYS A 295 12.27 16.41 -14.15
C CYS A 295 12.89 17.72 -13.67
N GLY A 296 12.41 18.21 -12.53
CA GLY A 296 12.99 19.30 -11.75
C GLY A 296 13.64 18.76 -10.48
N GLU A 297 13.94 19.64 -9.54
CA GLU A 297 14.47 19.26 -8.24
C GLU A 297 13.34 18.61 -7.41
N HIS A 298 13.47 17.32 -7.11
CA HIS A 298 12.47 16.53 -6.36
C HIS A 298 11.06 16.49 -6.96
N VAL A 299 10.89 16.74 -8.25
CA VAL A 299 9.58 16.71 -8.93
C VAL A 299 9.70 16.17 -10.34
N VAL A 300 8.70 15.39 -10.75
CA VAL A 300 8.55 14.88 -12.11
C VAL A 300 7.24 15.39 -12.67
N TYR A 301 7.32 15.99 -13.86
CA TYR A 301 6.21 16.53 -14.60
C TYR A 301 5.90 15.63 -15.79
N VAL A 302 4.65 15.19 -15.88
CA VAL A 302 4.19 14.26 -16.90
C VAL A 302 3.12 14.95 -17.77
N ALA A 303 3.49 15.37 -18.96
CA ALA A 303 2.59 15.99 -19.93
C ALA A 303 1.78 14.91 -20.65
N THR A 304 0.44 15.06 -20.65
CA THR A 304 -0.51 14.09 -21.18
C THR A 304 -1.57 14.75 -22.06
N ASP A 305 -2.39 13.93 -22.75
CA ASP A 305 -3.52 14.43 -23.54
C ASP A 305 -4.62 15.11 -22.68
N GLY A 306 -4.63 14.95 -21.37
CA GLY A 306 -5.61 15.54 -20.44
C GLY A 306 -5.04 16.57 -19.47
N GLY A 307 -3.75 16.95 -19.65
CA GLY A 307 -3.07 17.91 -18.81
C GLY A 307 -1.76 17.40 -18.19
N LEU A 308 -1.39 17.99 -17.07
CA LEU A 308 -0.12 17.79 -16.41
C LEU A 308 -0.30 16.96 -15.12
N GLY A 309 0.40 15.83 -15.04
CA GLY A 309 0.66 15.13 -13.79
C GLY A 309 1.92 15.71 -13.12
N ILE A 310 1.87 15.89 -11.81
CA ILE A 310 2.98 16.42 -11.00
C ILE A 310 3.23 15.42 -9.87
N ILE A 311 4.40 14.80 -9.88
CA ILE A 311 4.81 13.81 -8.87
C ILE A 311 5.95 14.43 -8.08
N THR A 312 5.67 14.89 -6.87
CA THR A 312 6.65 15.49 -5.97
C THR A 312 7.21 14.43 -5.04
N TYR A 313 8.51 14.45 -4.81
CA TYR A 313 9.21 13.58 -3.88
C TYR A 313 9.49 14.33 -2.58
N GLU A 314 8.64 14.10 -1.58
CA GLU A 314 8.75 14.78 -0.28
C GLU A 314 9.45 13.93 0.77
N PRO A 315 10.23 14.53 1.68
CA PRO A 315 10.85 13.79 2.77
C PRO A 315 9.81 13.33 3.81
N TYR A 316 9.77 12.04 4.03
CA TYR A 316 8.89 11.36 4.98
C TYR A 316 9.67 10.39 5.86
N THR A 317 9.15 10.13 7.06
CA THR A 317 9.37 8.91 7.83
C THR A 317 8.10 8.07 7.80
N LEU A 318 8.17 6.79 8.14
CA LEU A 318 6.97 5.98 8.30
C LEU A 318 6.09 6.49 9.47
N GLN A 319 6.70 7.12 10.49
CA GLN A 319 5.94 7.78 11.55
C GLN A 319 5.09 8.92 10.99
N LYS A 320 5.66 9.80 10.17
CA LYS A 320 4.91 10.86 9.49
C LYS A 320 3.79 10.28 8.60
N LYS A 321 4.07 9.17 7.93
CA LYS A 321 3.10 8.47 7.10
C LYS A 321 1.94 7.88 7.93
N ALA A 322 2.23 7.28 9.09
CA ALA A 322 1.20 6.82 10.02
C ALA A 322 0.32 7.97 10.50
N GLU A 323 0.91 9.12 10.88
CA GLU A 323 0.15 10.33 11.23
C GLU A 323 -0.72 10.84 10.07
N SER A 324 -0.23 10.74 8.81
CA SER A 324 -1.02 11.07 7.62
C SER A 324 -2.25 10.19 7.49
N TYR A 325 -2.12 8.89 7.76
CA TYR A 325 -3.24 7.95 7.68
C TYR A 325 -4.24 8.10 8.82
N GLU A 326 -3.79 8.36 10.04
CA GLU A 326 -4.70 8.68 11.15
C GLU A 326 -5.54 9.92 10.82
N ARG A 327 -4.90 10.94 10.27
CA ARG A 327 -5.59 12.15 9.80
C ARG A 327 -6.54 11.86 8.65
N TRP A 328 -6.14 11.01 7.70
CA TRP A 328 -6.98 10.59 6.59
C TRP A 328 -8.31 10.00 7.07
N ILE A 329 -8.27 9.11 8.06
CA ILE A 329 -9.47 8.52 8.66
C ILE A 329 -10.45 9.60 9.15
N GLU A 330 -9.93 10.63 9.83
CA GLU A 330 -10.77 11.72 10.39
C GLU A 330 -11.22 12.70 9.30
N GLU A 331 -10.34 13.14 8.41
CA GLU A 331 -10.64 14.12 7.37
C GLU A 331 -11.62 13.58 6.32
N TRP A 332 -11.57 12.31 6.01
CA TRP A 332 -12.51 11.66 5.11
C TRP A 332 -13.82 11.22 5.77
N GLY A 333 -13.98 11.43 7.08
CA GLY A 333 -15.19 11.10 7.81
C GLY A 333 -15.48 9.59 7.88
N MET A 334 -14.43 8.78 7.95
CA MET A 334 -14.54 7.32 7.99
C MET A 334 -15.03 6.79 9.34
N ARG A 335 -14.96 7.60 10.40
CA ARG A 335 -15.40 7.19 11.74
C ARG A 335 -16.92 7.21 11.88
N ARG A 336 -17.44 6.14 12.48
CA ARG A 336 -18.86 5.98 12.77
C ARG A 336 -19.03 5.20 14.08
N VAL A 337 -19.56 5.84 15.10
CA VAL A 337 -19.83 5.25 16.44
C VAL A 337 -18.69 4.38 17.02
N GLY A 338 -17.44 4.80 16.75
CA GLY A 338 -16.23 4.10 17.16
C GLY A 338 -15.65 3.14 16.13
N PHE A 339 -16.43 2.68 15.14
CA PHE A 339 -15.93 1.90 14.02
C PHE A 339 -15.19 2.78 13.00
N VAL A 340 -14.40 2.15 12.15
CA VAL A 340 -13.87 2.71 10.91
C VAL A 340 -14.55 2.04 9.72
N SER A 341 -14.91 2.82 8.72
CA SER A 341 -15.56 2.32 7.50
C SER A 341 -14.84 2.87 6.28
N SER A 342 -14.60 2.03 5.28
CA SER A 342 -14.27 2.49 3.93
C SER A 342 -15.42 3.33 3.37
N LEU A 343 -15.16 4.09 2.31
CA LEU A 343 -16.16 4.94 1.67
C LEU A 343 -16.42 4.48 0.23
N LEU A 344 -17.65 4.66 -0.22
CA LEU A 344 -18.06 4.50 -1.60
C LEU A 344 -18.62 5.81 -2.14
N TRP A 345 -18.39 6.10 -3.42
CA TRP A 345 -19.03 7.17 -4.12
C TRP A 345 -20.45 6.74 -4.57
N ASP A 346 -21.45 7.39 -4.02
CA ASP A 346 -22.83 7.21 -4.46
C ASP A 346 -23.15 8.22 -5.56
N ALA A 347 -23.19 7.75 -6.81
CA ALA A 347 -23.45 8.60 -7.97
C ALA A 347 -24.90 9.14 -7.97
N GLY A 348 -25.86 8.40 -7.38
CA GLY A 348 -27.25 8.86 -7.30
C GLY A 348 -27.45 10.03 -6.34
N ARG A 349 -26.70 10.02 -5.23
CA ARG A 349 -26.68 11.10 -4.23
C ARG A 349 -25.62 12.16 -4.49
N ASN A 350 -24.67 11.89 -5.40
CA ASN A 350 -23.50 12.73 -5.66
C ASN A 350 -22.69 13.03 -4.39
N GLU A 351 -22.47 12.00 -3.55
CA GLU A 351 -21.74 12.12 -2.29
C GLU A 351 -21.00 10.84 -1.90
N TRP A 352 -20.01 10.98 -1.01
CA TRP A 352 -19.37 9.84 -0.36
C TRP A 352 -20.25 9.31 0.75
N VAL A 353 -20.47 7.99 0.75
CA VAL A 353 -21.21 7.28 1.81
C VAL A 353 -20.30 6.26 2.47
N ARG A 354 -20.57 5.95 3.74
CA ARG A 354 -19.83 4.90 4.46
C ARG A 354 -20.25 3.54 3.95
N PHE A 355 -19.25 2.70 3.72
CA PHE A 355 -19.48 1.30 3.37
C PHE A 355 -19.74 0.51 4.65
N ILE A 356 -20.94 0.02 4.80
CA ILE A 356 -21.29 -0.93 5.84
C ILE A 356 -20.86 -2.31 5.35
N SER A 357 -19.84 -2.85 5.97
CA SER A 357 -19.19 -4.09 5.54
C SER A 357 -19.89 -5.33 6.09
N ASP A 358 -19.37 -6.49 5.76
CA ASP A 358 -19.80 -7.75 6.36
C ASP A 358 -19.25 -7.94 7.79
N ASN A 359 -18.16 -7.24 8.16
CA ASN A 359 -17.45 -7.46 9.41
C ASN A 359 -16.94 -6.13 9.99
N ASP A 360 -17.82 -5.29 10.50
CA ASP A 360 -17.46 -4.01 11.09
C ASP A 360 -16.48 -4.15 12.26
N GLY A 361 -16.68 -5.15 13.12
CA GLY A 361 -15.78 -5.45 14.24
C GLY A 361 -14.42 -5.93 13.75
N GLY A 362 -14.41 -6.76 12.71
CA GLY A 362 -13.19 -7.28 12.11
C GLY A 362 -12.25 -6.19 11.57
N TRP A 363 -12.79 -5.16 10.95
CA TRP A 363 -11.98 -4.03 10.45
C TRP A 363 -11.62 -3.05 11.55
N ALA A 364 -12.56 -2.78 12.47
CA ALA A 364 -12.27 -1.95 13.63
C ALA A 364 -11.19 -2.57 14.55
N ALA A 365 -11.04 -3.89 14.55
CA ALA A 365 -9.98 -4.58 15.29
C ALA A 365 -8.57 -4.13 14.87
N HIS A 366 -8.31 -3.95 13.56
CA HIS A 366 -7.02 -3.41 13.09
C HIS A 366 -6.76 -2.00 13.62
N LEU A 367 -7.78 -1.15 13.64
CA LEU A 367 -7.65 0.20 14.21
C LEU A 367 -7.40 0.16 15.71
N LEU A 368 -8.11 -0.71 16.45
CA LEU A 368 -7.89 -0.94 17.87
C LEU A 368 -6.46 -1.40 18.16
N ASN A 369 -5.98 -2.40 17.42
CA ASN A 369 -4.62 -2.93 17.56
C ASN A 369 -3.58 -1.83 17.32
N GLY A 370 -3.74 -1.07 16.22
CA GLY A 370 -2.87 0.06 15.91
C GLY A 370 -2.80 1.08 17.05
N PHE A 371 -3.92 1.48 17.63
CA PHE A 371 -3.94 2.39 18.79
C PHE A 371 -3.35 1.76 20.05
N CYS A 372 -3.59 0.48 20.32
CA CYS A 372 -3.00 -0.21 21.45
C CYS A 372 -1.47 -0.27 21.36
N PHE A 373 -0.93 -0.65 20.21
CA PHE A 373 0.51 -0.66 19.97
C PHE A 373 1.10 0.75 20.00
N LYS A 374 0.43 1.73 19.37
CA LYS A 374 0.85 3.14 19.43
C LYS A 374 0.91 3.65 20.87
N TYR A 375 -0.11 3.37 21.67
CA TYR A 375 -0.11 3.71 23.10
C TYR A 375 1.02 3.01 23.86
N ALA A 376 1.23 1.72 23.59
CA ALA A 376 2.32 0.98 24.23
C ALA A 376 3.70 1.59 23.96
N VAL A 377 3.90 2.15 22.77
CA VAL A 377 5.15 2.83 22.34
C VAL A 377 5.23 4.26 22.89
N THR A 378 4.17 5.05 22.72
CA THR A 378 4.19 6.51 22.96
C THR A 378 3.78 6.90 24.37
N LYS A 379 2.97 6.08 25.04
CA LYS A 379 2.31 6.35 26.32
C LYS A 379 1.39 7.58 26.31
N ASP A 380 0.96 8.02 25.12
CA ASP A 380 0.04 9.15 24.96
C ASP A 380 -1.36 8.77 25.44
N PRO A 381 -1.91 9.46 26.49
CA PRO A 381 -3.23 9.15 27.02
C PRO A 381 -4.36 9.35 26.01
N LYS A 382 -4.23 10.26 25.02
CA LYS A 382 -5.23 10.47 23.98
C LYS A 382 -5.34 9.26 23.06
N VAL A 383 -4.21 8.64 22.71
CA VAL A 383 -4.20 7.41 21.93
C VAL A 383 -4.87 6.27 22.68
N ARG A 384 -4.65 6.20 24.00
CA ARG A 384 -5.33 5.23 24.85
C ARG A 384 -6.86 5.43 24.85
N GLU A 385 -7.32 6.69 24.97
CA GLU A 385 -8.74 7.02 24.90
C GLU A 385 -9.36 6.57 23.56
N GLN A 386 -8.64 6.74 22.44
CA GLN A 386 -9.07 6.23 21.13
C GLN A 386 -9.19 4.71 21.13
N ALA A 387 -8.21 3.99 21.71
CA ALA A 387 -8.29 2.53 21.83
C ALA A 387 -9.51 2.09 22.66
N VAL A 388 -9.77 2.75 23.80
CA VAL A 388 -10.94 2.48 24.65
C VAL A 388 -12.24 2.69 23.87
N GLU A 389 -12.34 3.74 23.07
CA GLU A 389 -13.55 4.03 22.30
C GLU A 389 -13.80 2.97 21.20
N VAL A 390 -12.77 2.51 20.52
CA VAL A 390 -12.92 1.41 19.54
C VAL A 390 -13.32 0.12 20.24
N PHE A 391 -12.70 -0.21 21.38
CA PHE A 391 -13.06 -1.41 22.14
C PHE A 391 -14.51 -1.38 22.64
N ARG A 392 -15.03 -0.22 23.04
CA ARG A 392 -16.46 -0.06 23.36
C ARG A 392 -17.36 -0.43 22.19
N SER A 393 -16.96 -0.13 20.97
CA SER A 393 -17.74 -0.48 19.78
C SER A 393 -17.71 -1.98 19.48
N LEU A 394 -16.58 -2.66 19.71
CA LEU A 394 -16.53 -4.13 19.65
C LEU A 394 -17.43 -4.77 20.70
N ARG A 395 -17.42 -4.26 21.93
CA ARG A 395 -18.38 -4.74 22.95
C ARG A 395 -19.83 -4.52 22.55
N TRP A 396 -20.10 -3.39 21.90
CA TRP A 396 -21.46 -3.12 21.43
C TRP A 396 -21.89 -4.09 20.32
N CYS A 397 -21.02 -4.48 19.41
CA CYS A 397 -21.32 -5.56 18.44
C CYS A 397 -21.82 -6.84 19.15
N GLU A 398 -21.25 -7.21 20.29
CA GLU A 398 -21.68 -8.38 21.05
C GLU A 398 -23.02 -8.14 21.78
N GLN A 399 -23.37 -6.90 22.11
CA GLN A 399 -24.56 -6.58 22.88
C GLN A 399 -25.77 -6.19 22.03
N VAL A 400 -25.56 -5.70 20.81
CA VAL A 400 -26.60 -5.10 19.95
C VAL A 400 -27.65 -6.12 19.52
N SER A 401 -27.27 -7.38 19.37
CA SER A 401 -28.18 -8.46 19.00
C SER A 401 -29.20 -8.80 20.10
N GLY A 402 -28.89 -8.47 21.36
CA GLY A 402 -29.64 -8.93 22.52
C GLY A 402 -29.42 -10.43 22.86
N ILE A 403 -28.65 -11.15 22.07
CA ILE A 403 -28.27 -12.56 22.30
C ILE A 403 -26.95 -12.55 23.07
N PRO A 404 -26.92 -13.04 24.31
CA PRO A 404 -25.69 -12.99 25.11
C PRO A 404 -24.53 -13.74 24.48
N GLY A 405 -23.41 -13.02 24.20
CA GLY A 405 -22.20 -13.60 23.62
C GLY A 405 -22.23 -13.79 22.09
N PHE A 406 -23.26 -13.33 21.40
CA PHE A 406 -23.35 -13.37 19.93
C PHE A 406 -22.95 -12.01 19.33
N PRO A 407 -21.74 -11.84 18.78
CA PRO A 407 -21.36 -10.61 18.12
C PRO A 407 -22.08 -10.47 16.78
N ALA A 408 -22.69 -9.31 16.54
CA ALA A 408 -23.20 -8.96 15.23
C ALA A 408 -22.04 -8.79 14.23
N ARG A 409 -22.23 -9.22 12.98
CA ARG A 409 -21.25 -8.99 11.90
C ARG A 409 -21.05 -7.51 11.62
N SER A 410 -22.14 -6.77 11.55
CA SER A 410 -22.13 -5.33 11.28
C SER A 410 -23.32 -4.65 11.94
N VAL A 411 -23.20 -3.35 12.15
CA VAL A 411 -24.27 -2.51 12.69
C VAL A 411 -24.47 -1.32 11.76
N ALA A 412 -25.72 -1.03 11.40
CA ALA A 412 -26.10 0.12 10.60
C ALA A 412 -27.08 1.02 11.34
N THR A 413 -27.02 2.32 11.10
CA THR A 413 -28.02 3.27 11.58
C THR A 413 -29.19 3.31 10.61
N ILE A 414 -30.42 3.18 11.10
CA ILE A 414 -31.60 3.32 10.25
C ILE A 414 -31.67 4.72 9.67
N GLY A 415 -31.77 4.82 8.34
CA GLY A 415 -31.82 6.08 7.61
C GLY A 415 -30.43 6.72 7.33
N GLU A 416 -29.31 6.10 7.73
CA GLU A 416 -27.98 6.60 7.36
C GLU A 416 -27.70 6.31 5.87
N PRO A 417 -27.24 7.32 5.09
CA PRO A 417 -26.76 7.09 3.73
C PRO A 417 -25.57 6.11 3.74
N SER A 418 -25.72 4.99 3.07
CA SER A 418 -24.72 3.91 2.99
C SER A 418 -24.87 3.12 1.69
N ASN A 419 -24.04 2.09 1.53
CA ASN A 419 -24.18 1.11 0.45
C ASN A 419 -25.41 0.20 0.61
N LEU A 420 -26.03 0.16 1.78
CA LEU A 420 -27.28 -0.56 1.99
C LEU A 420 -28.42 0.25 1.38
N ALA A 421 -29.19 -0.34 0.47
CA ALA A 421 -30.38 0.28 -0.07
C ALA A 421 -31.34 0.57 1.07
N GLU A 422 -31.68 1.85 1.26
CA GLU A 422 -32.63 2.38 2.23
C GLU A 422 -32.83 1.51 3.48
N THR A 423 -31.91 1.64 4.42
CA THR A 423 -31.99 0.96 5.72
C THR A 423 -33.33 1.26 6.38
N GLY A 424 -34.21 0.27 6.40
CA GLY A 424 -35.57 0.40 6.97
C GLY A 424 -36.70 0.06 5.99
N SER A 425 -36.44 -0.20 4.70
CA SER A 425 -37.46 -0.62 3.74
C SER A 425 -37.65 -2.14 3.67
N ALA A 426 -38.82 -2.57 3.24
CA ALA A 426 -39.11 -3.97 2.93
C ALA A 426 -38.19 -4.45 1.81
N GLY A 427 -37.23 -5.33 2.10
CA GLY A 427 -36.24 -5.84 1.13
C GLY A 427 -34.83 -5.96 1.64
N LEU A 428 -34.57 -5.70 2.94
CA LEU A 428 -33.28 -6.02 3.55
C LEU A 428 -32.98 -7.52 3.42
N PRO A 429 -31.73 -7.90 3.17
CA PRO A 429 -31.32 -9.30 3.26
C PRO A 429 -31.75 -9.94 4.59
N SER A 430 -32.07 -11.22 4.59
CA SER A 430 -32.62 -11.94 5.74
C SER A 430 -31.75 -11.92 7.00
N GLU A 431 -30.46 -11.59 6.85
CA GLU A 431 -29.51 -11.51 7.95
C GLU A 431 -29.60 -10.20 8.78
N TRP A 432 -30.32 -9.18 8.30
CA TRP A 432 -30.44 -7.90 8.98
C TRP A 432 -31.66 -7.84 9.91
N ASN A 433 -31.41 -7.51 11.16
CA ASN A 433 -32.40 -7.48 12.22
C ASN A 433 -32.47 -6.07 12.84
N PRO A 434 -33.67 -5.50 13.06
CA PRO A 434 -33.79 -4.21 13.75
C PRO A 434 -33.61 -4.39 15.27
N THR A 435 -33.04 -3.37 15.92
CA THR A 435 -33.06 -3.28 17.38
C THR A 435 -34.45 -2.92 17.89
N PRO A 436 -34.82 -3.30 19.14
CA PRO A 436 -36.14 -3.01 19.69
C PRO A 436 -36.49 -1.52 19.76
N ASP A 437 -35.49 -0.63 19.87
CA ASP A 437 -35.67 0.82 19.88
C ASP A 437 -35.82 1.45 18.49
N GLY A 438 -35.69 0.65 17.42
CA GLY A 438 -35.85 1.08 16.03
C GLY A 438 -34.75 2.03 15.51
N LYS A 439 -33.62 2.15 16.20
CA LYS A 439 -32.54 3.06 15.80
C LYS A 439 -31.48 2.39 14.95
N TRP A 440 -31.31 1.06 15.09
CA TRP A 440 -30.22 0.32 14.53
C TRP A 440 -30.69 -0.93 13.79
N LEU A 441 -29.91 -1.34 12.81
CA LEU A 441 -29.94 -2.67 12.21
C LEU A 441 -28.64 -3.37 12.57
N TRP A 442 -28.71 -4.63 12.89
CA TRP A 442 -27.54 -5.47 13.09
C TRP A 442 -27.60 -6.69 12.18
N LYS A 443 -26.46 -7.12 11.68
CA LYS A 443 -26.33 -8.26 10.78
C LYS A 443 -26.01 -9.52 11.58
N GLY A 444 -26.84 -10.55 11.42
CA GLY A 444 -26.60 -11.91 11.91
C GLY A 444 -25.76 -12.74 10.96
N ASP A 445 -25.91 -14.07 11.01
CA ASP A 445 -25.09 -15.05 10.29
C ASP A 445 -23.59 -14.79 10.45
N THR A 446 -23.18 -14.48 11.67
CA THR A 446 -21.81 -14.08 12.01
C THR A 446 -20.83 -15.19 11.74
N SER A 447 -19.71 -14.84 11.13
CA SER A 447 -18.65 -15.77 10.73
C SER A 447 -17.50 -15.84 11.73
N SER A 448 -16.62 -16.83 11.56
CA SER A 448 -15.44 -17.01 12.41
C SER A 448 -14.46 -15.83 12.34
N ASP A 449 -14.35 -15.16 11.19
CA ASP A 449 -13.47 -14.00 11.02
C ASP A 449 -13.83 -12.83 11.95
N GLU A 450 -15.13 -12.61 12.20
CA GLU A 450 -15.57 -11.64 13.20
C GLU A 450 -15.18 -12.08 14.61
N VAL A 451 -15.41 -13.36 14.95
CA VAL A 451 -15.06 -13.92 16.26
C VAL A 451 -13.56 -13.82 16.52
N ASP A 452 -12.71 -14.26 15.60
CA ASP A 452 -11.26 -14.26 15.75
C ASP A 452 -10.71 -12.84 15.91
N SER A 453 -11.29 -11.89 15.18
CA SER A 453 -10.95 -10.47 15.29
C SER A 453 -11.28 -9.92 16.69
N HIS A 454 -12.44 -10.28 17.23
CA HIS A 454 -12.82 -9.92 18.60
C HIS A 454 -11.87 -10.53 19.65
N ILE A 455 -11.47 -11.80 19.48
CA ILE A 455 -10.58 -12.48 20.41
C ILE A 455 -9.19 -11.85 20.40
N GLN A 456 -8.55 -11.73 19.21
CA GLN A 456 -7.20 -11.17 19.12
C GLN A 456 -7.13 -9.74 19.64
N SER A 457 -8.04 -8.88 19.17
CA SER A 457 -8.00 -7.46 19.54
C SER A 457 -8.32 -7.24 21.01
N THR A 458 -9.19 -8.07 21.62
CA THR A 458 -9.44 -8.03 23.07
C THR A 458 -8.20 -8.40 23.86
N VAL A 459 -7.42 -9.40 23.41
CA VAL A 459 -6.13 -9.76 24.04
C VAL A 459 -5.15 -8.59 23.97
N ILE A 460 -4.98 -8.01 22.78
CA ILE A 460 -4.06 -6.87 22.59
C ILE A 460 -4.49 -5.67 23.44
N PHE A 461 -5.77 -5.35 23.44
CA PHE A 461 -6.32 -4.26 24.27
C PHE A 461 -6.10 -4.53 25.78
N TYR A 462 -6.40 -5.74 26.25
CA TYR A 462 -6.22 -6.14 27.65
C TYR A 462 -4.78 -5.98 28.11
N GLU A 463 -3.83 -6.41 27.30
CA GLU A 463 -2.41 -6.41 27.67
C GLU A 463 -1.76 -5.01 27.54
N LEU A 464 -2.16 -4.21 26.55
CA LEU A 464 -1.45 -2.98 26.24
C LEU A 464 -2.15 -1.70 26.70
N ALA A 465 -3.49 -1.64 26.67
CA ALA A 465 -4.21 -0.39 26.86
C ALA A 465 -5.23 -0.40 28.04
N ALA A 466 -5.83 -1.55 28.32
CA ALA A 466 -6.89 -1.65 29.33
C ALA A 466 -6.42 -1.42 30.78
N GLN A 467 -7.19 -0.69 31.54
CA GLN A 467 -6.92 -0.38 32.98
C GLN A 467 -8.19 -0.57 33.79
N GLY A 468 -8.04 -0.94 35.07
CA GLY A 468 -9.14 -1.01 36.02
C GLY A 468 -10.38 -1.76 35.49
N LYS A 469 -11.52 -1.07 35.40
CA LYS A 469 -12.79 -1.64 34.89
C LYS A 469 -12.70 -2.13 33.42
N GLU A 470 -11.86 -1.54 32.63
CA GLU A 470 -11.70 -1.92 31.20
C GLU A 470 -11.12 -3.33 31.08
N ARG A 471 -10.21 -3.72 32.01
CA ARG A 471 -9.68 -5.09 32.04
C ARG A 471 -10.78 -6.10 32.41
N GLU A 472 -11.66 -5.77 33.35
CA GLU A 472 -12.80 -6.64 33.64
C GLU A 472 -13.78 -6.71 32.47
N ALA A 473 -14.01 -5.59 31.78
CA ALA A 473 -14.84 -5.55 30.59
C ALA A 473 -14.26 -6.44 29.45
N ALA A 474 -12.94 -6.47 29.31
CA ALA A 474 -12.27 -7.34 28.33
C ALA A 474 -12.41 -8.83 28.70
N ARG A 475 -12.24 -9.18 30.00
CA ARG A 475 -12.50 -10.54 30.46
C ARG A 475 -13.94 -10.97 30.23
N GLU A 476 -14.88 -10.08 30.59
CA GLU A 476 -16.31 -10.35 30.42
C GLU A 476 -16.68 -10.52 28.95
N HIS A 477 -16.08 -9.75 28.04
CA HIS A 477 -16.29 -9.89 26.59
C HIS A 477 -15.89 -11.29 26.11
N LEU A 478 -14.68 -11.75 26.47
CA LEU A 478 -14.25 -13.12 26.13
C LEU A 478 -15.12 -14.19 26.81
N ARG A 479 -15.47 -13.99 28.08
CA ARG A 479 -16.34 -14.92 28.83
C ARG A 479 -17.68 -15.12 28.11
N ARG A 480 -18.26 -14.04 27.60
CA ARG A 480 -19.56 -14.08 26.92
C ARG A 480 -19.44 -14.72 25.54
N VAL A 481 -18.50 -14.24 24.69
CA VAL A 481 -18.36 -14.74 23.31
C VAL A 481 -17.94 -16.21 23.28
N VAL A 482 -16.86 -16.55 23.96
CA VAL A 482 -16.38 -17.95 23.99
C VAL A 482 -17.32 -18.85 24.79
N GLY A 483 -17.94 -18.29 25.82
CA GLY A 483 -18.96 -18.98 26.63
C GLY A 483 -20.18 -19.39 25.79
N HIS A 484 -20.68 -18.49 24.95
CA HIS A 484 -21.80 -18.75 24.03
C HIS A 484 -21.48 -19.90 23.08
N ILE A 485 -20.32 -19.89 22.43
CA ILE A 485 -19.87 -20.94 21.52
C ILE A 485 -19.83 -22.32 22.19
N ILE A 486 -19.25 -22.37 23.39
CA ILE A 486 -19.15 -23.63 24.14
C ILE A 486 -20.54 -24.13 24.58
N ASP A 487 -21.39 -23.24 25.10
CA ASP A 487 -22.71 -23.58 25.62
C ASP A 487 -23.66 -24.09 24.52
N HIS A 488 -23.46 -23.67 23.28
CA HIS A 488 -24.23 -24.13 22.13
C HIS A 488 -23.58 -25.30 21.37
N GLY A 489 -22.56 -25.94 21.95
CA GLY A 489 -21.94 -27.12 21.33
C GLY A 489 -20.93 -26.81 20.23
N TRP A 490 -20.17 -25.72 20.41
CA TRP A 490 -19.07 -25.27 19.53
C TRP A 490 -19.53 -24.68 18.21
N TYR A 491 -20.57 -23.84 18.24
CA TYR A 491 -20.94 -22.96 17.14
C TYR A 491 -21.58 -21.66 17.67
N LEU A 492 -21.58 -20.64 16.83
CA LEU A 492 -22.41 -19.46 17.09
C LEU A 492 -23.87 -19.80 16.80
N ALA A 493 -24.74 -19.66 17.81
CA ALA A 493 -26.18 -19.80 17.66
C ALA A 493 -26.82 -18.45 17.35
N ASP A 494 -27.44 -18.33 16.17
CA ASP A 494 -28.14 -17.12 15.72
C ASP A 494 -29.53 -17.01 16.33
N VAL A 495 -30.32 -16.03 15.90
CA VAL A 495 -31.68 -15.72 16.38
C VAL A 495 -32.65 -16.92 16.35
N ASP A 496 -32.44 -17.85 15.45
CA ASP A 496 -33.24 -19.06 15.32
C ASP A 496 -32.72 -20.27 16.15
N GLY A 497 -31.67 -20.04 16.92
CA GLY A 497 -30.96 -21.04 17.72
C GLY A 497 -30.12 -22.03 16.90
N LYS A 498 -30.00 -21.85 15.59
CA LYS A 498 -29.19 -22.70 14.73
C LYS A 498 -27.79 -22.17 14.52
N PRO A 499 -26.84 -23.04 14.11
CA PRO A 499 -25.51 -22.62 13.76
C PRO A 499 -25.52 -21.60 12.60
N THR A 500 -24.72 -20.55 12.71
CA THR A 500 -24.38 -19.70 11.57
C THR A 500 -23.61 -20.50 10.51
N ARG A 501 -23.53 -19.95 9.30
CA ARG A 501 -22.94 -20.65 8.14
C ARG A 501 -21.47 -21.00 8.34
N TRP A 502 -20.68 -20.09 8.89
CA TRP A 502 -19.22 -20.19 8.93
C TRP A 502 -18.61 -20.35 10.33
N ALA A 503 -19.32 -19.93 11.39
CA ALA A 503 -18.80 -19.98 12.76
C ALA A 503 -19.15 -21.32 13.43
N ARG A 504 -18.50 -22.38 12.98
CA ARG A 504 -18.71 -23.76 13.42
C ARG A 504 -17.40 -24.46 13.72
N TRP A 505 -17.27 -24.95 14.94
CA TRP A 505 -16.09 -25.65 15.45
C TRP A 505 -16.40 -27.05 16.00
N ASP A 506 -17.63 -27.50 15.84
CA ASP A 506 -18.09 -28.78 16.36
C ASP A 506 -17.52 -29.96 15.53
N PRO A 507 -17.21 -31.12 16.17
CA PRO A 507 -16.61 -32.24 15.48
C PRO A 507 -17.53 -32.83 14.41
N GLU A 508 -18.85 -32.77 14.60
CA GLU A 508 -19.79 -33.27 13.60
C GLU A 508 -19.65 -32.51 12.28
N TYR A 509 -19.54 -31.18 12.32
CA TYR A 509 -19.32 -30.37 11.14
C TYR A 509 -17.94 -30.65 10.53
N LEU A 510 -16.89 -30.61 11.31
CA LEU A 510 -15.52 -30.76 10.81
C LEU A 510 -15.19 -32.18 10.30
N GLN A 511 -15.96 -33.19 10.64
CA GLN A 511 -15.79 -34.54 10.15
C GLN A 511 -16.57 -34.85 8.86
N ARG A 512 -17.43 -33.94 8.42
CA ARG A 512 -18.18 -34.07 7.17
C ARG A 512 -17.35 -33.58 5.98
N PRO A 513 -17.63 -34.02 4.73
CA PRO A 513 -16.87 -33.59 3.56
C PRO A 513 -16.73 -32.08 3.41
N TYR A 514 -17.80 -31.32 3.62
CA TYR A 514 -17.82 -29.86 3.48
C TYR A 514 -17.13 -29.11 4.63
N GLY A 515 -16.92 -29.71 5.77
CA GLY A 515 -16.16 -29.16 6.89
C GLY A 515 -14.73 -29.72 6.98
N TYR A 516 -14.42 -30.73 6.18
CA TYR A 516 -13.14 -31.44 6.27
C TYR A 516 -11.94 -30.54 5.98
N GLU A 517 -12.04 -29.65 5.02
CA GLU A 517 -10.95 -28.75 4.64
C GLU A 517 -10.70 -27.68 5.71
N ALA A 518 -11.74 -27.28 6.43
CA ALA A 518 -11.65 -26.27 7.51
C ALA A 518 -11.05 -26.81 8.82
N ARG A 519 -10.80 -28.11 8.95
CA ARG A 519 -10.32 -28.69 10.22
C ARG A 519 -9.09 -28.05 10.82
N GLY A 520 -8.11 -27.73 9.98
CA GLY A 520 -6.87 -27.11 10.43
C GLY A 520 -7.12 -25.74 10.99
N LEU A 521 -7.87 -24.92 10.27
CA LEU A 521 -8.22 -23.55 10.65
C LEU A 521 -9.16 -23.54 11.85
N ASN A 522 -10.33 -24.16 11.75
CA ASN A 522 -11.33 -24.10 12.81
C ASN A 522 -10.84 -24.79 14.10
N GLY A 523 -10.00 -25.83 13.98
CA GLY A 523 -9.32 -26.39 15.15
C GLY A 523 -8.35 -25.43 15.82
N LEU A 524 -7.62 -24.63 15.05
CA LEU A 524 -6.73 -23.57 15.52
C LEU A 524 -7.53 -22.45 16.18
N GLU A 525 -8.61 -21.96 15.56
CA GLU A 525 -9.50 -20.93 16.11
C GLU A 525 -10.11 -21.35 17.44
N ALA A 526 -10.67 -22.57 17.53
CA ALA A 526 -11.25 -23.09 18.77
C ALA A 526 -10.23 -23.13 19.93
N LEU A 527 -9.01 -23.60 19.66
CA LEU A 527 -7.92 -23.62 20.63
C LEU A 527 -7.52 -22.22 21.05
N ALA A 528 -7.42 -21.28 20.10
CA ALA A 528 -7.00 -19.91 20.34
C ALA A 528 -7.99 -19.13 21.20
N MET A 529 -9.30 -19.18 20.88
CA MET A 529 -10.33 -18.49 21.66
C MET A 529 -10.44 -19.07 23.06
N THR A 530 -10.32 -20.38 23.20
CA THR A 530 -10.40 -21.06 24.50
C THR A 530 -9.19 -20.73 25.38
N GLU A 531 -7.98 -20.75 24.81
CA GLU A 531 -6.77 -20.39 25.54
C GLU A 531 -6.78 -18.93 25.96
N ALA A 532 -7.21 -18.01 25.09
CA ALA A 532 -7.36 -16.60 25.43
C ALA A 532 -8.35 -16.39 26.60
N ALA A 533 -9.53 -17.02 26.52
CA ALA A 533 -10.53 -16.94 27.56
C ALA A 533 -10.02 -17.52 28.90
N LEU A 534 -9.35 -18.68 28.84
CA LEU A 534 -8.75 -19.31 30.03
C LEU A 534 -7.67 -18.40 30.66
N ALA A 535 -6.76 -17.89 29.83
CA ALA A 535 -5.66 -17.06 30.32
C ALA A 535 -6.11 -15.75 30.97
N LEU A 536 -7.13 -15.11 30.42
CA LEU A 536 -7.61 -13.83 30.94
C LEU A 536 -8.57 -13.98 32.13
N THR A 537 -9.41 -15.02 32.15
CA THR A 537 -10.46 -15.17 33.17
C THR A 537 -10.09 -16.15 34.28
N GLY A 538 -9.32 -17.19 33.99
CA GLY A 538 -9.02 -18.29 34.91
C GLY A 538 -10.21 -19.24 35.17
N ASP A 539 -11.28 -19.13 34.37
CA ASP A 539 -12.51 -19.88 34.66
C ASP A 539 -12.35 -21.38 34.30
N GLU A 540 -12.76 -22.26 35.21
CA GLU A 540 -12.69 -23.71 35.04
C GLU A 540 -13.51 -24.22 33.83
N LYS A 541 -14.50 -23.46 33.37
CA LYS A 541 -15.25 -23.75 32.14
C LYS A 541 -14.30 -23.84 30.95
N PHE A 542 -13.42 -22.86 30.76
CA PHE A 542 -12.48 -22.80 29.64
C PHE A 542 -11.36 -23.82 29.75
N LYS A 543 -10.95 -24.17 30.95
CA LYS A 543 -10.00 -25.25 31.19
C LYS A 543 -10.56 -26.60 30.76
N ARG A 544 -11.83 -26.90 31.10
CA ARG A 544 -12.52 -28.11 30.63
C ARG A 544 -12.72 -28.10 29.14
N ALA A 545 -13.07 -26.97 28.55
CA ALA A 545 -13.22 -26.78 27.13
C ALA A 545 -11.90 -27.03 26.37
N LYS A 546 -10.78 -26.49 26.88
CA LYS A 546 -9.44 -26.78 26.32
C LYS A 546 -9.16 -28.30 26.34
N GLN A 547 -9.42 -28.97 27.44
CA GLN A 547 -9.22 -30.42 27.54
C GLN A 547 -10.10 -31.16 26.53
N GLN A 548 -11.35 -30.78 26.35
CA GLN A 548 -12.25 -31.36 25.34
C GLN A 548 -11.71 -31.24 23.92
N LEU A 549 -11.16 -30.06 23.55
CA LEU A 549 -10.53 -29.87 22.23
C LEU A 549 -9.29 -30.75 22.05
N LEU A 550 -8.49 -30.94 23.10
CA LEU A 550 -7.36 -31.84 23.08
C LEU A 550 -7.78 -33.31 22.92
N ASP A 551 -8.86 -33.73 23.59
CA ASP A 551 -9.44 -35.05 23.48
C ASP A 551 -9.99 -35.30 22.06
N TRP A 552 -10.53 -34.29 21.41
CA TRP A 552 -10.92 -34.32 19.99
C TRP A 552 -9.73 -34.26 19.03
N SER A 553 -8.50 -34.14 19.55
CA SER A 553 -7.25 -34.05 18.77
C SER A 553 -7.11 -32.80 17.92
N TYR A 554 -7.80 -31.72 18.21
CA TYR A 554 -7.71 -30.46 17.43
C TYR A 554 -6.28 -29.90 17.37
N HIS A 555 -5.48 -30.05 18.44
CA HIS A 555 -4.07 -29.69 18.42
C HIS A 555 -3.23 -30.42 17.36
N LYS A 556 -3.67 -31.59 16.86
CA LYS A 556 -3.03 -32.30 15.76
C LYS A 556 -3.53 -31.79 14.40
N GLU A 557 -4.80 -31.43 14.34
CA GLU A 557 -5.40 -30.88 13.10
C GLU A 557 -4.82 -29.52 12.71
N VAL A 558 -4.35 -28.72 13.67
CA VAL A 558 -3.67 -27.43 13.42
C VAL A 558 -2.53 -27.55 12.39
N LEU A 559 -1.84 -28.69 12.33
CA LEU A 559 -0.80 -28.91 11.34
C LEU A 559 -1.34 -29.03 9.89
N ARG A 560 -2.65 -29.14 9.73
CA ARG A 560 -3.32 -29.17 8.42
C ARG A 560 -3.68 -27.79 7.90
N GLN A 561 -3.46 -26.72 8.66
CA GLN A 561 -3.75 -25.34 8.24
C GLN A 561 -3.13 -25.01 6.87
N LYS A 562 -1.93 -25.56 6.60
CA LYS A 562 -1.38 -25.60 5.24
C LYS A 562 -1.01 -27.03 4.87
N LEU A 563 -1.53 -27.52 3.77
CA LEU A 563 -1.28 -28.85 3.23
C LEU A 563 0.05 -28.90 2.46
N VAL A 564 0.38 -30.09 1.92
CA VAL A 564 1.61 -30.32 1.13
C VAL A 564 1.64 -29.46 -0.14
N PHE A 565 0.47 -29.26 -0.76
CA PHE A 565 0.29 -28.32 -1.85
C PHE A 565 -0.52 -27.14 -1.30
N PRO A 566 0.16 -26.07 -0.86
CA PRO A 566 -0.50 -24.96 -0.21
C PRO A 566 -1.43 -24.25 -1.16
N GLU A 567 -2.65 -24.13 -0.74
CA GLU A 567 -3.62 -23.25 -1.34
C GLU A 567 -3.38 -21.83 -0.80
N VAL A 568 -3.58 -20.85 -1.65
CA VAL A 568 -3.57 -19.45 -1.23
C VAL A 568 -5.02 -19.04 -1.03
N THR A 569 -5.41 -18.98 0.24
CA THR A 569 -6.71 -18.50 0.67
C THR A 569 -6.47 -17.32 1.62
N HIS A 570 -6.54 -16.11 1.13
CA HIS A 570 -6.19 -14.91 1.91
C HIS A 570 -7.08 -14.74 3.14
N PHE A 571 -8.37 -15.07 3.03
CA PHE A 571 -9.30 -15.05 4.17
C PHE A 571 -8.85 -16.02 5.26
N ASP A 572 -8.67 -17.28 4.93
CA ASP A 572 -8.29 -18.33 5.88
C ASP A 572 -6.92 -18.06 6.49
N ASP A 573 -5.98 -17.53 5.70
CA ASP A 573 -4.68 -17.14 6.21
C ASP A 573 -4.79 -16.01 7.24
N ARG A 574 -5.62 -14.99 6.97
CA ARG A 574 -5.87 -13.92 7.94
C ARG A 574 -6.43 -14.49 9.26
N LEU A 575 -7.45 -15.35 9.19
CA LEU A 575 -8.04 -15.99 10.36
C LEU A 575 -7.00 -16.79 11.14
N ALA A 576 -6.18 -17.58 10.44
CA ALA A 576 -5.10 -18.33 11.09
C ALA A 576 -4.14 -17.44 11.87
N TRP A 577 -3.75 -16.25 11.32
CA TRP A 577 -2.86 -15.32 12.03
C TRP A 577 -3.54 -14.63 13.21
N LEU A 578 -4.83 -14.31 13.09
CA LEU A 578 -5.63 -13.85 14.22
C LEU A 578 -5.64 -14.87 15.35
N ALA A 579 -5.77 -16.16 15.02
CA ALA A 579 -5.79 -17.25 15.99
C ALA A 579 -4.40 -17.60 16.57
N TYR A 580 -3.33 -17.62 15.75
CA TYR A 580 -1.97 -17.88 16.26
C TYR A 580 -1.53 -16.86 17.30
N HIS A 581 -1.96 -15.60 17.16
CA HIS A 581 -1.51 -14.54 18.07
C HIS A 581 -1.90 -14.80 19.54
N PRO A 582 -3.19 -14.94 19.93
CA PRO A 582 -3.56 -15.25 21.31
C PRO A 582 -3.07 -16.62 21.76
N LEU A 583 -3.13 -17.63 20.90
CA LEU A 583 -2.73 -18.99 21.23
C LEU A 583 -1.24 -19.06 21.62
N LEU A 584 -0.34 -18.57 20.80
CA LEU A 584 1.09 -18.57 21.10
C LEU A 584 1.50 -17.55 22.17
N THR A 585 0.68 -16.53 22.43
CA THR A 585 0.90 -15.61 23.54
C THR A 585 0.71 -16.30 24.88
N TYR A 586 -0.31 -17.15 25.02
CA TYR A 586 -0.70 -17.70 26.32
C TYR A 586 -0.36 -19.17 26.54
N GLU A 587 -0.29 -20.01 25.50
CA GLU A 587 0.05 -21.43 25.67
C GLU A 587 1.39 -21.62 26.38
N ARG A 588 1.39 -22.40 27.45
CA ARG A 588 2.58 -22.66 28.30
C ARG A 588 3.07 -24.11 28.20
N ASP A 589 2.23 -25.03 27.73
CA ASP A 589 2.67 -26.40 27.50
C ASP A 589 3.70 -26.44 26.38
N PRO A 590 4.95 -26.93 26.62
CA PRO A 590 6.01 -26.89 25.61
C PRO A 590 5.71 -27.74 24.38
N GLN A 591 4.96 -28.84 24.54
CA GLN A 591 4.65 -29.74 23.42
C GLN A 591 3.58 -29.10 22.53
N LEU A 592 2.51 -28.60 23.11
CA LEU A 592 1.45 -27.88 22.38
C LEU A 592 2.02 -26.66 21.69
N ARG A 593 2.79 -25.85 22.41
CA ARG A 593 3.45 -24.68 21.84
C ARG A 593 4.35 -25.02 20.65
N SER A 594 5.08 -26.14 20.70
CA SER A 594 5.91 -26.60 19.60
C SER A 594 5.07 -26.97 18.37
N ILE A 595 3.91 -27.60 18.55
CA ILE A 595 2.98 -27.93 17.46
C ILE A 595 2.45 -26.65 16.80
N TYR A 596 1.96 -25.71 17.61
CA TYR A 596 1.36 -24.45 17.12
C TYR A 596 2.42 -23.59 16.40
N ARG A 597 3.61 -23.50 16.96
CA ARG A 597 4.74 -22.79 16.34
C ARG A 597 5.10 -23.41 14.98
N ARG A 598 5.20 -24.75 14.90
CA ARG A 598 5.49 -25.43 13.64
C ARG A 598 4.40 -25.20 12.59
N SER A 599 3.15 -25.15 13.01
CA SER A 599 2.04 -24.81 12.11
C SER A 599 2.16 -23.41 11.55
N LEU A 600 2.46 -22.42 12.41
CA LEU A 600 2.70 -21.03 12.00
C LEU A 600 3.90 -20.92 11.05
N GLU A 601 5.03 -21.55 11.38
CA GLU A 601 6.23 -21.54 10.55
C GLU A 601 5.96 -22.09 9.15
N ARG A 602 5.21 -23.20 9.08
CA ARG A 602 4.82 -23.80 7.81
C ARG A 602 3.84 -22.91 7.02
N SER A 603 2.88 -22.29 7.68
CA SER A 603 1.95 -21.36 7.04
C SER A 603 2.68 -20.11 6.50
N TRP A 604 3.66 -19.60 7.26
CA TRP A 604 4.45 -18.46 6.84
C TRP A 604 5.35 -18.77 5.63
N GLU A 605 5.93 -19.95 5.52
CA GLU A 605 6.71 -20.36 4.33
C GLU A 605 5.93 -20.14 3.02
N VAL A 606 4.62 -20.32 3.06
CA VAL A 606 3.74 -20.07 1.92
C VAL A 606 3.46 -18.56 1.73
N LYS A 607 3.22 -17.86 2.83
CA LYS A 607 2.83 -16.44 2.80
C LYS A 607 3.99 -15.48 2.56
N ARG A 608 5.23 -15.85 2.91
CA ARG A 608 6.39 -14.94 2.87
C ARG A 608 6.64 -14.34 1.49
N VAL A 609 6.33 -15.09 0.41
CA VAL A 609 6.54 -14.64 -0.97
C VAL A 609 5.65 -13.46 -1.34
N GLU A 610 4.49 -13.35 -0.73
CA GLU A 610 3.52 -12.26 -0.97
C GLU A 610 3.97 -10.94 -0.33
N ASN A 611 4.90 -10.98 0.62
CA ASN A 611 5.41 -9.82 1.35
C ASN A 611 4.31 -8.97 1.99
N MET A 612 3.28 -9.63 2.51
CA MET A 612 2.22 -8.96 3.28
C MET A 612 2.72 -8.67 4.69
N VAL A 613 2.97 -7.42 4.97
CA VAL A 613 3.72 -6.93 6.13
C VAL A 613 3.13 -7.36 7.47
N TRP A 614 1.80 -7.31 7.60
CA TRP A 614 1.10 -7.71 8.83
C TRP A 614 1.35 -9.17 9.19
N PHE A 615 1.32 -10.10 8.20
CA PHE A 615 1.62 -11.51 8.43
C PHE A 615 3.08 -11.71 8.86
N ASN A 616 4.00 -11.02 8.20
CA ASN A 616 5.41 -11.12 8.51
C ASN A 616 5.70 -10.64 9.93
N TYR A 617 5.14 -9.51 10.35
CA TYR A 617 5.38 -8.97 11.68
C TYR A 617 4.79 -9.82 12.80
N ILE A 618 3.58 -10.37 12.63
CA ILE A 618 3.03 -11.33 13.60
C ILE A 618 3.91 -12.58 13.67
N TYR A 619 4.35 -13.11 12.52
CA TYR A 619 5.25 -14.26 12.51
C TYR A 619 6.55 -13.97 13.28
N GLY A 620 7.20 -12.86 13.01
CA GLY A 620 8.39 -12.43 13.75
C GLY A 620 8.11 -12.30 15.25
N ALA A 621 7.04 -11.59 15.63
CA ALA A 621 6.65 -11.36 17.01
C ALA A 621 6.45 -12.66 17.82
N LEU A 622 5.83 -13.67 17.21
CA LEU A 622 5.49 -14.93 17.88
C LEU A 622 6.63 -15.96 17.86
N THR A 623 7.48 -15.93 16.85
CA THR A 623 8.54 -16.92 16.69
C THR A 623 9.93 -16.42 17.08
N GLY A 624 10.18 -15.13 16.97
CA GLY A 624 11.52 -14.54 17.05
C GLY A 624 12.39 -14.80 15.82
N ASN A 625 11.84 -15.42 14.77
CA ASN A 625 12.57 -15.68 13.53
C ASN A 625 12.64 -14.40 12.67
N ASP A 626 13.57 -14.38 11.72
CA ASP A 626 13.60 -13.36 10.70
C ASP A 626 12.35 -13.46 9.81
N MET A 627 11.78 -12.31 9.47
CA MET A 627 10.52 -12.18 8.72
C MET A 627 10.67 -11.30 7.47
N ASP A 628 11.87 -11.22 6.90
CA ASP A 628 12.19 -10.38 5.75
C ASP A 628 11.95 -8.87 6.04
N ASN A 629 12.50 -8.38 7.16
CA ASN A 629 12.18 -7.05 7.71
C ASN A 629 12.47 -5.89 6.73
N GLU A 630 13.55 -5.95 5.95
CA GLU A 630 13.85 -4.92 4.93
C GLU A 630 12.80 -4.89 3.82
N ARG A 631 12.29 -6.05 3.38
CA ARG A 631 11.20 -6.11 2.41
C ARG A 631 9.90 -5.56 2.97
N CYS A 632 9.63 -5.80 4.25
CA CYS A 632 8.50 -5.20 4.94
C CYS A 632 8.60 -3.67 4.98
N LEU A 633 9.78 -3.14 5.32
CA LEU A 633 10.03 -1.70 5.33
C LEU A 633 9.80 -1.08 3.93
N LYS A 634 10.34 -1.73 2.87
CA LYS A 634 10.13 -1.30 1.48
C LYS A 634 8.64 -1.25 1.15
N ASN A 635 7.88 -2.30 1.47
CA ASN A 635 6.44 -2.35 1.22
C ASN A 635 5.69 -1.21 1.90
N LEU A 636 5.96 -0.95 3.20
CA LEU A 636 5.34 0.17 3.93
C LEU A 636 5.68 1.53 3.30
N ARG A 637 6.90 1.72 2.80
CA ARG A 637 7.31 2.96 2.11
C ARG A 637 6.58 3.14 0.78
N GLU A 638 6.27 2.06 0.08
CA GLU A 638 5.60 2.08 -1.22
C GLU A 638 4.09 2.35 -1.14
N TRP A 639 3.46 2.24 0.03
CA TRP A 639 2.04 2.61 0.16
C TRP A 639 1.83 4.06 -0.26
N PRO A 640 0.90 4.35 -1.19
CA PRO A 640 0.57 5.73 -1.57
C PRO A 640 -0.17 6.43 -0.44
N LEU A 641 0.00 7.75 -0.33
CA LEU A 641 -0.73 8.54 0.67
C LEU A 641 -2.23 8.66 0.37
N ASP A 642 -2.61 8.49 -0.89
CA ASP A 642 -4.00 8.45 -1.32
C ASP A 642 -4.56 7.03 -1.21
N CYS A 643 -5.54 6.84 -0.34
CA CYS A 643 -6.22 5.56 -0.11
C CYS A 643 -7.40 5.28 -1.06
N ARG A 644 -7.55 6.02 -2.16
CA ARG A 644 -8.57 5.75 -3.18
C ARG A 644 -8.21 4.54 -4.02
N SER A 645 -9.22 3.73 -4.36
CA SER A 645 -9.05 2.55 -5.19
C SER A 645 -9.14 2.92 -6.67
N TYR A 646 -8.03 3.37 -7.24
CA TYR A 646 -7.93 3.66 -8.67
C TYR A 646 -7.78 2.37 -9.47
N THR A 647 -8.25 2.41 -10.73
CA THR A 647 -8.05 1.29 -11.67
C THR A 647 -6.57 1.10 -11.96
N TYR A 648 -6.12 -0.14 -11.90
CA TYR A 648 -4.79 -0.56 -12.31
C TYR A 648 -4.87 -1.78 -13.24
N VAL A 649 -3.93 -1.88 -14.19
CA VAL A 649 -3.88 -2.95 -15.19
C VAL A 649 -2.43 -3.40 -15.34
N ASN A 650 -2.13 -4.63 -14.92
CA ASN A 650 -0.81 -5.25 -14.97
C ASN A 650 -0.80 -6.59 -15.71
N SER A 651 -1.94 -6.99 -16.30
CA SER A 651 -2.11 -8.31 -16.94
C SER A 651 -1.23 -8.55 -18.18
N HIS A 652 -0.63 -7.48 -18.75
CA HIS A 652 0.34 -7.59 -19.84
C HIS A 652 1.79 -7.85 -19.38
N ARG A 653 2.06 -7.78 -18.06
CA ARG A 653 3.37 -8.13 -17.49
C ARG A 653 3.53 -9.65 -17.46
N SER A 654 4.51 -10.16 -18.21
CA SER A 654 4.80 -11.59 -18.26
C SER A 654 5.87 -12.06 -17.28
N ASP A 655 6.44 -11.14 -16.50
CA ASP A 655 7.34 -11.42 -15.38
C ASP A 655 6.60 -11.74 -14.08
N LEU A 656 5.28 -11.45 -14.03
CA LEU A 656 4.43 -11.72 -12.87
C LEU A 656 3.71 -13.06 -13.05
N HIS A 657 3.87 -13.94 -12.09
CA HIS A 657 3.14 -15.19 -12.01
C HIS A 657 2.11 -15.09 -10.91
N VAL A 658 0.86 -14.92 -11.29
CA VAL A 658 -0.26 -14.87 -10.35
C VAL A 658 -1.05 -16.16 -10.47
N PRO A 659 -1.20 -16.92 -9.39
CA PRO A 659 -1.99 -18.14 -9.40
C PRO A 659 -3.45 -17.77 -9.68
N ARG A 660 -4.12 -18.61 -10.47
CA ARG A 660 -5.56 -18.49 -10.73
C ARG A 660 -6.31 -19.45 -9.80
N GLY A 661 -7.19 -18.90 -9.00
CA GLY A 661 -8.02 -19.67 -8.07
C GLY A 661 -7.25 -20.20 -6.85
N TYR A 662 -7.76 -21.21 -6.21
CA TYR A 662 -7.14 -21.90 -5.08
C TYR A 662 -5.91 -22.72 -5.50
N VAL A 663 -4.91 -22.11 -6.10
CA VAL A 663 -3.84 -22.91 -6.65
C VAL A 663 -2.48 -22.28 -6.55
N ASN A 664 -1.60 -23.11 -6.15
CA ASN A 664 -0.21 -23.24 -6.54
C ASN A 664 0.73 -22.16 -6.05
N TYR A 665 1.35 -22.50 -4.96
CA TYR A 665 2.62 -21.94 -4.57
C TYR A 665 3.60 -21.93 -5.75
N VAL A 666 4.10 -20.76 -6.08
CA VAL A 666 5.20 -20.55 -7.04
C VAL A 666 6.32 -19.86 -6.27
N SER A 667 7.48 -20.52 -6.20
CA SER A 667 8.60 -20.09 -5.35
C SER A 667 9.26 -18.79 -5.79
N ASP A 668 9.03 -18.36 -7.01
CA ASP A 668 9.63 -17.19 -7.65
C ASP A 668 8.64 -16.03 -7.89
N TRP A 669 7.58 -15.96 -7.12
CA TRP A 669 6.61 -14.88 -7.18
C TRP A 669 7.26 -13.52 -7.01
N LYS A 670 6.95 -12.64 -7.93
CA LYS A 670 7.19 -11.22 -7.80
C LYS A 670 5.90 -10.54 -7.33
N CYS A 671 5.95 -9.95 -6.16
CA CYS A 671 4.83 -9.15 -5.66
C CYS A 671 4.72 -7.84 -6.42
N MET A 672 3.50 -7.42 -6.69
CA MET A 672 3.25 -6.06 -7.15
C MET A 672 3.54 -5.07 -6.03
N SER A 673 4.01 -3.89 -6.41
CA SER A 673 4.21 -2.80 -5.45
C SER A 673 2.87 -2.27 -4.95
N ALA A 674 2.79 -1.94 -3.67
CA ALA A 674 1.66 -1.21 -3.11
C ALA A 674 1.42 0.15 -3.81
N ARG A 675 2.45 0.75 -4.41
CA ARG A 675 2.35 1.94 -5.26
C ARG A 675 1.44 1.69 -6.47
N ASP A 676 1.53 0.52 -7.09
CA ASP A 676 0.81 0.18 -8.31
C ASP A 676 -0.66 -0.16 -8.04
N ILE A 677 -0.92 -0.93 -6.97
CA ILE A 677 -2.25 -1.44 -6.64
C ILE A 677 -3.00 -0.63 -5.57
N GLY A 678 -2.31 0.27 -4.90
CA GLY A 678 -2.84 1.04 -3.77
C GLY A 678 -2.82 0.28 -2.43
N PRO A 679 -3.41 0.85 -1.37
CA PRO A 679 -3.46 0.21 -0.07
C PRO A 679 -4.17 -1.14 -0.13
N ALA A 680 -3.47 -2.20 0.25
CA ALA A 680 -4.02 -3.54 0.27
C ALA A 680 -4.67 -3.87 1.62
N ARG A 681 -5.77 -4.62 1.59
CA ARG A 681 -6.33 -5.26 2.77
C ARG A 681 -5.67 -6.62 2.97
N TRP A 682 -5.44 -7.01 4.23
CA TRP A 682 -4.74 -8.27 4.54
C TRP A 682 -5.53 -9.54 4.18
N ASP A 683 -6.81 -9.43 3.94
CA ASP A 683 -7.70 -10.53 3.54
C ASP A 683 -8.00 -10.55 2.03
N HIS A 684 -7.42 -9.64 1.25
CA HIS A 684 -7.64 -9.56 -0.19
C HIS A 684 -6.59 -10.33 -0.98
N ASP A 685 -7.01 -10.84 -2.12
CA ASP A 685 -6.12 -11.30 -3.18
C ASP A 685 -5.42 -10.09 -3.82
N PHE A 686 -4.37 -9.63 -3.19
CA PHE A 686 -3.59 -8.54 -3.72
C PHE A 686 -2.60 -8.97 -4.82
N MET A 687 -2.59 -10.25 -5.15
CA MET A 687 -1.91 -10.77 -6.34
C MET A 687 -2.75 -10.63 -7.61
N GLN A 688 -3.93 -10.05 -7.52
CA GLN A 688 -4.75 -9.73 -8.68
C GLN A 688 -4.03 -8.72 -9.57
N LEU A 689 -3.79 -9.09 -10.85
CA LEU A 689 -3.04 -8.25 -11.80
C LEU A 689 -3.79 -6.97 -12.17
N ASP A 690 -5.10 -7.08 -12.34
CA ASP A 690 -5.98 -5.98 -12.73
C ASP A 690 -7.04 -5.76 -11.66
N GLY A 691 -7.36 -4.51 -11.36
CA GLY A 691 -8.33 -4.22 -10.31
C GLY A 691 -8.63 -2.73 -10.15
N GLY A 692 -9.17 -2.42 -8.98
CA GLY A 692 -9.63 -1.08 -8.64
C GLY A 692 -11.02 -0.76 -9.21
N ASN A 693 -11.54 0.42 -8.89
CA ASN A 693 -12.91 0.81 -9.28
C ASN A 693 -13.02 2.27 -9.75
N GLY A 694 -11.99 2.77 -10.40
CA GLY A 694 -12.00 4.11 -10.97
C GLY A 694 -11.92 5.26 -9.95
N GLY A 695 -11.47 4.97 -8.73
CA GLY A 695 -11.41 5.95 -7.65
C GLY A 695 -12.74 6.17 -6.93
N ASN A 696 -13.73 5.29 -7.13
CA ASN A 696 -15.06 5.38 -6.54
C ASN A 696 -15.18 4.73 -5.15
N SER A 697 -14.07 4.24 -4.59
CA SER A 697 -13.97 3.83 -3.19
C SER A 697 -12.71 4.35 -2.54
N VAL A 698 -12.78 4.51 -1.23
CA VAL A 698 -11.66 4.96 -0.40
C VAL A 698 -11.48 3.93 0.71
N GLY A 699 -10.34 3.26 0.72
CA GLY A 699 -9.99 2.29 1.75
C GLY A 699 -9.61 2.96 3.06
N ASP A 700 -9.87 2.28 4.17
CA ASP A 700 -9.34 2.71 5.45
C ASP A 700 -7.89 2.18 5.63
N PRO A 701 -6.97 3.00 6.15
CA PRO A 701 -5.58 2.64 6.32
C PRO A 701 -5.26 1.95 7.67
N SER A 702 -6.25 1.46 8.40
CA SER A 702 -6.04 0.86 9.73
C SER A 702 -5.07 -0.33 9.71
N GLY A 703 -5.05 -1.09 8.60
CA GLY A 703 -4.07 -2.17 8.41
C GLY A 703 -2.61 -1.69 8.43
N PHE A 704 -2.31 -0.54 7.82
CA PHE A 704 -0.98 0.07 7.91
C PHE A 704 -0.65 0.46 9.35
N LEU A 705 -1.59 1.09 10.06
CA LEU A 705 -1.40 1.53 11.45
C LEU A 705 -1.12 0.35 12.37
N ASP A 706 -1.89 -0.74 12.24
CA ASP A 706 -1.67 -1.98 12.99
C ASP A 706 -0.25 -2.54 12.74
N ALA A 707 0.13 -2.74 11.47
CA ALA A 707 1.43 -3.30 11.12
C ALA A 707 2.60 -2.41 11.57
N TYR A 708 2.55 -1.12 11.31
CA TYR A 708 3.64 -0.20 11.66
C TYR A 708 3.82 -0.09 13.17
N TRP A 709 2.75 0.14 13.93
CA TRP A 709 2.88 0.32 15.38
C TRP A 709 3.20 -0.99 16.10
N MET A 710 2.73 -2.14 15.58
CA MET A 710 3.16 -3.47 16.04
C MET A 710 4.68 -3.64 15.85
N ALA A 711 5.21 -3.35 14.66
CA ALA A 711 6.65 -3.43 14.40
C ALA A 711 7.48 -2.49 15.29
N ARG A 712 6.95 -1.29 15.61
CA ARG A 712 7.55 -0.36 16.57
C ARG A 712 7.57 -0.92 17.98
N TYR A 713 6.47 -1.56 18.41
CA TYR A 713 6.36 -2.17 19.74
C TYR A 713 7.35 -3.32 19.93
N TYR A 714 7.48 -4.19 18.95
CA TYR A 714 8.41 -5.33 19.02
C TYR A 714 9.87 -4.96 18.71
N GLY A 715 10.16 -3.71 18.38
CA GLY A 715 11.52 -3.27 18.02
C GLY A 715 12.02 -3.74 16.67
N MET A 716 11.12 -4.14 15.78
CA MET A 716 11.43 -4.49 14.39
C MET A 716 11.75 -3.25 13.58
N ILE A 717 11.00 -2.16 13.84
CA ILE A 717 11.27 -0.81 13.33
C ILE A 717 11.68 0.08 14.49
N LEU A 718 12.88 0.63 14.44
CA LEU A 718 13.37 1.60 15.43
C LEU A 718 12.76 2.99 15.15
N PRO A 719 12.63 3.85 16.18
CA PRO A 719 12.13 5.20 15.99
C PRO A 719 12.99 6.00 15.01
N PRO A 720 12.40 6.98 14.30
CA PRO A 720 13.21 7.92 13.53
C PRO A 720 14.10 8.78 14.43
N GLU A 721 15.34 9.00 14.00
CA GLU A 721 16.29 9.88 14.68
C GLU A 721 16.31 11.26 14.01
N VAL A 722 15.18 11.96 14.04
CA VAL A 722 15.04 13.29 13.44
C VAL A 722 14.54 14.29 14.49
N THR A 723 15.06 15.51 14.42
CA THR A 723 14.65 16.62 15.30
C THR A 723 13.62 17.53 14.63
N ASP A 724 13.56 17.54 13.31
CA ASP A 724 12.59 18.32 12.55
C ASP A 724 11.20 17.71 12.67
N ARG A 725 10.29 18.40 13.34
CA ARG A 725 8.91 17.97 13.53
C ARG A 725 8.15 17.77 12.23
N ARG A 726 8.51 18.45 11.14
CA ARG A 726 7.88 18.28 9.82
C ARG A 726 8.12 16.88 9.24
N LEU A 727 9.12 16.15 9.75
CA LEU A 727 9.41 14.76 9.40
C LEU A 727 8.70 13.74 10.29
N LEU A 728 7.97 14.17 11.32
CA LEU A 728 7.27 13.32 12.27
C LEU A 728 5.76 13.51 12.24
N THR A 729 5.29 14.67 11.80
CA THR A 729 3.87 15.04 11.79
C THR A 729 3.49 15.66 10.46
N VAL A 730 2.19 15.66 10.17
CA VAL A 730 1.63 16.35 9.01
C VAL A 730 0.77 17.52 9.46
N GLU A 731 0.78 18.59 8.68
CA GLU A 731 -0.12 19.72 8.91
C GLU A 731 -1.58 19.29 8.67
N LYS A 732 -2.49 19.89 9.44
CA LYS A 732 -3.92 19.66 9.28
C LYS A 732 -4.36 20.25 7.94
N ARG A 733 -4.66 19.40 6.99
CA ARG A 733 -5.36 19.81 5.75
C ARG A 733 -6.83 19.96 6.12
N GLY A 734 -7.51 20.97 5.66
CA GLY A 734 -8.95 21.08 5.89
C GLY A 734 -9.68 19.85 5.36
N ARG A 735 -10.89 19.59 5.85
CA ARG A 735 -11.74 18.48 5.38
C ARG A 735 -12.02 18.66 3.88
N VAL A 736 -11.41 17.81 3.06
CA VAL A 736 -11.41 18.06 1.62
C VAL A 736 -12.62 17.40 0.91
N LEU A 737 -12.85 16.12 1.05
CA LEU A 737 -13.85 15.38 0.25
C LEU A 737 -14.15 14.04 0.92
N GLY A 738 -14.95 13.97 1.90
CA GLY A 738 -15.29 12.69 2.53
C GLY A 738 -16.79 12.55 2.79
N ALA A 739 -17.16 11.50 3.48
CA ALA A 739 -18.51 11.33 3.97
C ALA A 739 -18.89 12.49 4.93
N LYS A 740 -20.14 12.90 4.90
CA LYS A 740 -20.67 13.86 5.86
C LYS A 740 -20.39 13.38 7.29
N PRO A 741 -20.24 14.29 8.28
CA PRO A 741 -20.13 13.88 9.67
C PRO A 741 -21.27 12.94 10.05
N TYR A 742 -20.96 11.92 10.83
CA TYR A 742 -22.01 11.05 11.36
C TYR A 742 -23.01 11.88 12.19
N ALA A 743 -24.28 11.82 11.83
CA ALA A 743 -25.36 12.57 12.46
C ALA A 743 -26.43 11.64 13.08
N GLY A 744 -26.18 10.35 13.12
CA GLY A 744 -27.09 9.36 13.70
C GLY A 744 -27.06 9.36 15.24
N PRO A 745 -27.83 8.46 15.87
CA PRO A 745 -27.84 8.34 17.31
C PRO A 745 -26.45 7.94 17.85
N PRO A 746 -26.09 8.37 19.07
CA PRO A 746 -24.87 7.91 19.70
C PRO A 746 -24.99 6.42 20.01
N ARG A 747 -23.84 5.73 19.98
CA ARG A 747 -23.76 4.34 20.43
C ARG A 747 -24.25 4.23 21.88
N PRO A 748 -25.07 3.21 22.23
CA PRO A 748 -25.46 2.95 23.61
C PRO A 748 -24.25 2.76 24.54
N ASP A 749 -24.43 3.06 25.81
CA ASP A 749 -23.43 2.73 26.84
C ASP A 749 -23.30 1.21 26.97
N VAL A 750 -22.06 0.72 26.97
CA VAL A 750 -21.71 -0.71 27.05
C VAL A 750 -21.17 -1.10 28.44
N GLY A 751 -21.21 -0.21 29.38
CA GLY A 751 -21.05 -0.50 30.79
C GLY A 751 -19.62 -0.66 31.31
N PHE A 752 -18.68 0.26 30.99
CA PHE A 752 -17.42 0.43 31.73
C PHE A 752 -16.82 1.82 31.68
#